data_80a671c94b395c4f4094fec187c3a7a8
#
_entry.id   80a671c94b395c4f4094fec187c3a7a8
#
_cell.length_a   1.000
_cell.length_b   1.000
_cell.length_c   1.000
_cell.angle_alpha   90.00
_cell.angle_beta   90.00
_cell.angle_gamma   90.00
#
_symmetry.space_group_name_H-M   'P 1'
#
loop_
_entity.id
_entity.type
_entity.pdbx_description
1 polymer ?
#
loop_
_entity_poly.entity_id
_entity_poly.type
_entity_poly.pdbx_seq_one_letter_code
_entity_poly.pdbx_strand_id
1 'polypeptide(L)'
;MKKLFLFLLILFSCCARFDAQTHRLPAPQSPVTPVEPILMRPFTNDARCRQWVDSVLNKMSLKERIGQLFIYTIAPQQDKANRDLLRKVVDDYKVGGLLFSGGLMENQVALTNEAQKIADIPLMITFDGEWGLSMRLRGTPVFPRNMVLGCIQNDSLLYEYGREMARQCRELGVQVNFAPVADVNINPKNPVINTRSFGESPVNVADKVIAYARGLEDGGVLSVSKHFPGHGDTDVDSHHSLPKLSFSRARLDSVELYPFRKAIQAGLSGMMVGHLEVPVLEPKRGVPSSLSRKVVHDLLTQEMQFKGLVFTDALAMKGVSANNTSICLQALQAGHDLLLVPRRIKEEVEAILDAVKSGELTEAEIETKCRKVLTYKYALGLSKKPFVRLSGLGNRINTAHTRDLIRRLNQEAITVLRNKNNVLPLDADTREVAVLNVGDAKEVQPFLKELSGYINSAGTKGSPTVFQLKKDLQSAARKLLRDSLSQYKRILVCVTEHRLAPYQPFFAEFTHDVPAVYLLFIPGKQMLQIRRAVSAADAVVLAHSSIDDVQCRTAKILYGDATADGRLSASISNLFATGTGQVITPKTPLHFVPDEYGVNSRLLTRIDEIAKEGIKEGAYPGCQIVILKDGKEMYNKAFGTHTWPGASANRLSASVIPGATLPVSPTDVYDLASLTKTTATLLAVMKLYDKGRLNLTDRVSDYLPWLQDTDKKDITVRQLLLHESGLPSTLLFYLEAIDKESYEGTLFKAKPDAAHSAQIGVRTWANPKFKFQKGLTSKVRTAEYTLQVSDSLWLNRSFKEAYRQKIIETPLRDRRYRYSCVGFILLQQLVEARAGMSMDAFLEQEFYAPMGLKRTGYLPLRGAATAGTAYAGIVSGSHAPLSKAEIIPCLLYTSPS
;
A
#
# COMPACT_ATOMS: atom_id res chain seq x y z
N MET A 1 15.94 -51.26 -28.57
CA MET A 1 14.72 -50.80 -27.87
C MET A 1 14.98 -50.04 -26.56
N LYS A 2 15.94 -50.38 -25.71
CA LYS A 2 16.21 -49.65 -24.45
C LYS A 2 16.77 -48.22 -24.64
N LYS A 3 17.47 -47.92 -25.69
CA LYS A 3 18.01 -46.54 -25.98
C LYS A 3 16.96 -45.59 -26.59
N LEU A 4 15.91 -46.13 -27.21
CA LEU A 4 14.81 -45.32 -27.78
C LEU A 4 13.81 -44.89 -26.68
N PHE A 5 13.68 -45.68 -25.62
CA PHE A 5 12.83 -45.37 -24.48
C PHE A 5 13.42 -44.28 -23.58
N LEU A 6 14.77 -44.24 -23.48
CA LEU A 6 15.45 -43.19 -22.71
C LEU A 6 15.44 -41.83 -23.43
N PHE A 7 15.44 -41.81 -24.77
CA PHE A 7 15.35 -40.59 -25.57
C PHE A 7 13.93 -40.00 -25.59
N LEU A 8 12.89 -40.82 -25.52
CA LEU A 8 11.50 -40.41 -25.35
C LEU A 8 11.19 -39.88 -23.95
N LEU A 9 11.84 -40.41 -22.90
CA LEU A 9 11.70 -39.88 -21.53
C LEU A 9 12.42 -38.53 -21.34
N ILE A 10 13.52 -38.28 -22.06
CA ILE A 10 14.24 -36.99 -22.04
C ILE A 10 13.49 -35.94 -22.86
N LEU A 11 12.85 -36.32 -23.97
CA LEU A 11 12.00 -35.40 -24.74
C LEU A 11 10.69 -35.03 -24.02
N PHE A 12 10.11 -35.93 -23.23
CA PHE A 12 8.96 -35.62 -22.39
C PHE A 12 9.33 -34.77 -21.17
N SER A 13 10.58 -34.82 -20.68
CA SER A 13 11.05 -34.00 -19.57
C SER A 13 11.48 -32.59 -19.98
N CYS A 14 11.78 -32.36 -21.27
CA CYS A 14 12.09 -31.00 -21.78
C CYS A 14 10.88 -30.21 -22.30
N CYS A 15 9.75 -30.85 -22.59
CA CYS A 15 8.52 -30.16 -22.97
C CYS A 15 7.60 -29.78 -21.80
N ALA A 16 7.97 -30.10 -20.56
CA ALA A 16 7.19 -29.83 -19.35
C ALA A 16 7.71 -28.62 -18.54
N ARG A 17 8.43 -27.69 -19.16
CA ARG A 17 8.72 -26.38 -18.57
C ARG A 17 8.20 -25.24 -19.45
N PHE A 18 6.96 -25.33 -19.86
CA PHE A 18 6.16 -24.14 -20.02
C PHE A 18 5.57 -23.85 -18.64
N ASP A 19 6.06 -22.82 -17.98
CA ASP A 19 5.43 -22.22 -16.82
C ASP A 19 4.03 -21.74 -17.23
N ALA A 20 3.09 -22.66 -17.26
CA ALA A 20 1.72 -22.33 -16.94
C ALA A 20 1.75 -21.92 -15.47
N GLN A 21 1.84 -20.62 -15.18
CA GLN A 21 1.30 -20.05 -13.95
C GLN A 21 -0.21 -20.37 -13.98
N THR A 22 -0.54 -21.63 -13.77
CA THR A 22 -1.87 -22.02 -13.33
C THR A 22 -2.08 -21.25 -12.05
N HIS A 23 -3.07 -20.34 -12.02
CA HIS A 23 -3.62 -19.77 -10.82
C HIS A 23 -3.95 -20.93 -9.87
N ARG A 24 -3.00 -21.33 -9.05
CA ARG A 24 -3.26 -22.23 -7.94
C ARG A 24 -4.25 -21.48 -7.05
N LEU A 25 -5.49 -21.95 -7.04
CA LEU A 25 -6.47 -21.51 -6.08
C LEU A 25 -5.80 -21.59 -4.69
N PRO A 26 -5.86 -20.55 -3.87
CA PRO A 26 -5.27 -20.58 -2.53
C PRO A 26 -5.81 -21.77 -1.76
N ALA A 27 -4.95 -22.49 -1.05
CA ALA A 27 -5.33 -23.62 -0.23
C ALA A 27 -6.42 -23.20 0.80
N PRO A 28 -7.31 -24.11 1.23
CA PRO A 28 -8.29 -23.80 2.28
C PRO A 28 -7.56 -23.27 3.50
N GLN A 29 -7.98 -22.07 3.94
CA GLN A 29 -7.25 -21.31 4.95
C GLN A 29 -7.60 -21.76 6.35
N SER A 30 -6.61 -21.74 7.25
CA SER A 30 -6.77 -21.91 8.69
C SER A 30 -7.85 -20.95 9.26
N PRO A 31 -8.51 -21.28 10.38
CA PRO A 31 -9.51 -20.41 10.98
C PRO A 31 -8.96 -19.00 11.19
N VAL A 32 -9.77 -18.00 10.86
CA VAL A 32 -9.38 -16.59 10.97
C VAL A 32 -9.23 -16.25 12.44
N THR A 33 -8.04 -15.82 12.86
CA THR A 33 -7.85 -15.27 14.20
C THR A 33 -8.58 -13.92 14.30
N PRO A 34 -9.34 -13.67 15.38
CA PRO A 34 -10.01 -12.39 15.55
C PRO A 34 -9.02 -11.21 15.50
N VAL A 35 -9.30 -10.25 14.65
CA VAL A 35 -8.47 -9.03 14.52
C VAL A 35 -9.32 -7.83 14.87
N GLU A 36 -8.79 -6.97 15.74
CA GLU A 36 -9.47 -5.72 16.09
C GLU A 36 -9.49 -4.77 14.87
N PRO A 37 -10.66 -4.19 14.55
CA PRO A 37 -10.79 -3.24 13.45
C PRO A 37 -9.85 -2.04 13.59
N ILE A 38 -9.22 -1.61 12.50
CA ILE A 38 -8.20 -0.54 12.48
C ILE A 38 -8.73 0.73 13.15
N LEU A 39 -9.92 1.18 12.80
CA LEU A 39 -10.53 2.37 13.38
C LEU A 39 -10.80 2.25 14.89
N MET A 40 -10.97 1.03 15.39
CA MET A 40 -11.29 0.79 16.81
C MET A 40 -10.06 0.62 17.69
N ARG A 41 -8.90 0.29 17.13
CA ARG A 41 -7.67 0.06 17.91
C ARG A 41 -7.31 1.18 18.90
N PRO A 42 -7.44 2.48 18.55
CA PRO A 42 -7.17 3.56 19.50
C PRO A 42 -8.21 3.67 20.63
N PHE A 43 -9.39 3.08 20.47
CA PHE A 43 -10.55 3.28 21.33
C PHE A 43 -10.94 2.03 22.14
N THR A 44 -10.33 0.88 21.90
CA THR A 44 -10.67 -0.41 22.56
C THR A 44 -10.72 -0.30 24.09
N ASN A 45 -9.82 0.50 24.68
CA ASN A 45 -9.76 0.74 26.13
C ASN A 45 -9.99 2.22 26.52
N ASP A 46 -10.53 3.06 25.64
CA ASP A 46 -10.74 4.48 25.92
C ASP A 46 -11.95 4.66 26.84
N ALA A 47 -11.68 5.05 28.09
CA ALA A 47 -12.72 5.34 29.09
C ALA A 47 -13.63 6.50 28.66
N ARG A 48 -13.13 7.50 27.94
CA ARG A 48 -13.91 8.64 27.44
C ARG A 48 -14.89 8.20 26.36
N CYS A 49 -14.47 7.26 25.50
CA CYS A 49 -15.37 6.66 24.52
C CYS A 49 -16.53 5.95 25.22
N ARG A 50 -16.25 5.09 26.19
CA ARG A 50 -17.29 4.39 26.95
C ARG A 50 -18.23 5.37 27.67
N GLN A 51 -17.67 6.34 28.38
CA GLN A 51 -18.44 7.35 29.10
C GLN A 51 -19.37 8.15 28.18
N TRP A 52 -18.89 8.54 26.98
CA TRP A 52 -19.72 9.23 26.00
C TRP A 52 -20.85 8.34 25.49
N VAL A 53 -20.55 7.10 25.10
CA VAL A 53 -21.56 6.14 24.62
C VAL A 53 -22.63 5.89 25.69
N ASP A 54 -22.23 5.62 26.93
CA ASP A 54 -23.16 5.40 28.03
C ASP A 54 -24.03 6.63 28.30
N SER A 55 -23.44 7.83 28.28
CA SER A 55 -24.16 9.09 28.47
C SER A 55 -25.21 9.36 27.40
N VAL A 56 -24.96 8.92 26.16
CA VAL A 56 -25.91 9.04 25.04
C VAL A 56 -27.01 7.99 25.18
N LEU A 57 -26.63 6.71 25.32
CA LEU A 57 -27.56 5.59 25.39
C LEU A 57 -28.57 5.72 26.56
N ASN A 58 -28.13 6.17 27.75
CA ASN A 58 -28.98 6.32 28.92
C ASN A 58 -30.06 7.38 28.74
N LYS A 59 -29.96 8.28 27.79
CA LYS A 59 -30.94 9.32 27.45
C LYS A 59 -31.89 8.90 26.33
N MET A 60 -31.58 7.81 25.64
CA MET A 60 -32.34 7.39 24.45
C MET A 60 -33.51 6.47 24.83
N SER A 61 -34.68 6.77 24.27
CA SER A 61 -35.80 5.83 24.23
C SER A 61 -35.48 4.65 23.30
N LEU A 62 -36.23 3.56 23.42
CA LEU A 62 -36.10 2.41 22.52
C LEU A 62 -36.28 2.81 21.05
N LYS A 63 -37.26 3.68 20.76
CA LYS A 63 -37.47 4.20 19.39
C LYS A 63 -36.23 4.91 18.82
N GLU A 64 -35.58 5.73 19.63
CA GLU A 64 -34.37 6.45 19.24
C GLU A 64 -33.18 5.50 19.02
N ARG A 65 -33.02 4.49 19.88
CA ARG A 65 -32.01 3.43 19.70
C ARG A 65 -32.21 2.67 18.38
N ILE A 66 -33.47 2.33 18.03
CA ILE A 66 -33.85 1.72 16.77
C ILE A 66 -33.50 2.67 15.60
N GLY A 67 -33.85 3.96 15.72
CA GLY A 67 -33.54 4.99 14.73
C GLY A 67 -32.05 5.04 14.36
N GLN A 68 -31.16 4.90 15.35
CA GLN A 68 -29.72 4.92 15.12
C GLN A 68 -29.21 3.77 14.24
N LEU A 69 -30.00 2.72 14.04
CA LEU A 69 -29.64 1.59 13.17
C LEU A 69 -30.00 1.85 11.69
N PHE A 70 -30.62 2.98 11.37
CA PHE A 70 -31.04 3.31 10.00
C PHE A 70 -30.12 4.34 9.33
N ILE A 71 -29.84 4.11 8.05
CA ILE A 71 -29.25 5.09 7.13
C ILE A 71 -30.25 5.39 6.03
N TYR A 72 -30.71 6.66 5.96
CA TYR A 72 -31.73 7.07 5.02
C TYR A 72 -31.13 7.83 3.83
N THR A 73 -31.72 7.68 2.63
CA THR A 73 -31.24 8.35 1.43
C THR A 73 -31.90 9.71 1.26
N ILE A 74 -31.09 10.74 1.03
CA ILE A 74 -31.51 12.10 0.73
C ILE A 74 -30.89 12.54 -0.61
N ALA A 75 -31.71 13.17 -1.47
CA ALA A 75 -31.19 13.82 -2.67
C ALA A 75 -30.48 15.11 -2.30
N PRO A 76 -29.32 15.44 -2.90
CA PRO A 76 -28.62 16.71 -2.64
C PRO A 76 -29.29 17.87 -3.43
N GLN A 77 -30.56 18.14 -3.09
CA GLN A 77 -31.42 19.18 -3.64
C GLN A 77 -31.95 20.03 -2.51
N GLN A 78 -31.99 21.37 -2.69
CA GLN A 78 -32.35 22.31 -1.63
C GLN A 78 -33.79 22.78 -1.73
N ASP A 79 -34.66 22.07 -2.44
CA ASP A 79 -36.08 22.36 -2.47
C ASP A 79 -36.77 22.07 -1.14
N LYS A 80 -37.98 22.66 -0.96
CA LYS A 80 -38.73 22.55 0.29
C LYS A 80 -39.07 21.10 0.66
N ALA A 81 -39.55 20.31 -0.31
CA ALA A 81 -39.99 18.95 -0.08
C ALA A 81 -38.84 18.07 0.44
N ASN A 82 -37.64 18.20 -0.16
CA ASN A 82 -36.47 17.46 0.27
C ASN A 82 -35.95 17.89 1.67
N ARG A 83 -36.03 19.19 1.97
CA ARG A 83 -35.68 19.69 3.32
C ARG A 83 -36.68 19.22 4.38
N ASP A 84 -37.99 19.23 4.06
CA ASP A 84 -39.01 18.73 4.96
C ASP A 84 -38.84 17.23 5.23
N LEU A 85 -38.50 16.44 4.18
CA LEU A 85 -38.15 15.04 4.32
C LEU A 85 -36.88 14.85 5.20
N LEU A 86 -35.83 15.67 4.95
CA LEU A 86 -34.61 15.64 5.76
C LEU A 86 -34.92 15.84 7.25
N ARG A 87 -35.69 16.89 7.56
CA ARG A 87 -36.12 17.20 8.95
C ARG A 87 -36.88 16.05 9.56
N LYS A 88 -37.84 15.51 8.82
CA LYS A 88 -38.67 14.39 9.27
C LYS A 88 -37.83 13.16 9.63
N VAL A 89 -36.90 12.75 8.75
CA VAL A 89 -36.10 11.53 9.02
C VAL A 89 -35.11 11.74 10.14
N VAL A 90 -34.57 12.94 10.30
CA VAL A 90 -33.61 13.26 11.37
C VAL A 90 -34.29 13.47 12.71
N ASP A 91 -35.41 14.18 12.75
CA ASP A 91 -36.07 14.57 14.01
C ASP A 91 -37.12 13.57 14.49
N ASP A 92 -38.01 13.06 13.61
CA ASP A 92 -39.08 12.13 14.03
C ASP A 92 -38.56 10.69 14.20
N TYR A 93 -37.60 10.25 13.38
CA TYR A 93 -37.08 8.88 13.38
C TYR A 93 -35.69 8.77 14.00
N LYS A 94 -34.98 9.88 14.27
CA LYS A 94 -33.65 9.91 14.89
C LYS A 94 -32.67 8.96 14.18
N VAL A 95 -32.67 8.97 12.83
CA VAL A 95 -31.82 8.07 12.03
C VAL A 95 -30.34 8.19 12.38
N GLY A 96 -29.62 7.06 12.33
CA GLY A 96 -28.18 6.99 12.65
C GLY A 96 -27.29 7.66 11.62
N GLY A 97 -27.74 7.73 10.35
CA GLY A 97 -26.98 8.33 9.28
C GLY A 97 -27.78 8.67 8.04
N LEU A 98 -27.13 9.35 7.12
CA LEU A 98 -27.68 9.72 5.81
C LEU A 98 -26.76 9.25 4.68
N LEU A 99 -27.37 8.79 3.58
CA LEU A 99 -26.73 8.54 2.29
C LEU A 99 -27.19 9.58 1.28
N PHE A 100 -26.26 10.35 0.73
CA PHE A 100 -26.59 11.30 -0.34
C PHE A 100 -26.52 10.62 -1.72
N SER A 101 -27.59 10.78 -2.51
CA SER A 101 -27.61 10.38 -3.91
C SER A 101 -26.81 11.36 -4.80
N GLY A 102 -26.85 11.18 -6.13
CA GLY A 102 -26.07 12.03 -7.05
C GLY A 102 -26.56 13.47 -7.15
N GLY A 103 -25.63 14.44 -7.22
CA GLY A 103 -25.97 15.85 -7.32
C GLY A 103 -24.77 16.81 -7.34
N LEU A 104 -24.94 18.01 -6.74
CA LEU A 104 -23.87 18.99 -6.54
C LEU A 104 -23.27 18.85 -5.13
N MET A 105 -21.96 18.98 -5.02
CA MET A 105 -21.25 18.86 -3.73
C MET A 105 -21.64 19.96 -2.74
N GLU A 106 -21.89 21.19 -3.22
CA GLU A 106 -22.30 22.32 -2.40
C GLU A 106 -23.67 22.06 -1.74
N ASN A 107 -24.60 21.48 -2.51
CA ASN A 107 -25.92 21.13 -1.99
C ASN A 107 -25.84 20.04 -0.93
N GLN A 108 -25.01 19.01 -1.18
CA GLN A 108 -24.79 17.96 -0.18
C GLN A 108 -24.24 18.54 1.12
N VAL A 109 -23.20 19.38 1.05
CA VAL A 109 -22.60 20.00 2.24
C VAL A 109 -23.60 20.90 2.98
N ALA A 110 -24.40 21.68 2.26
CA ALA A 110 -25.43 22.53 2.87
C ALA A 110 -26.45 21.69 3.66
N LEU A 111 -26.95 20.61 3.06
CA LEU A 111 -27.90 19.68 3.70
C LEU A 111 -27.24 18.87 4.83
N THR A 112 -25.94 18.49 4.69
CA THR A 112 -25.17 17.87 5.77
C THR A 112 -25.13 18.78 7.00
N ASN A 113 -24.79 20.06 6.82
CA ASN A 113 -24.74 21.04 7.91
C ASN A 113 -26.14 21.27 8.55
N GLU A 114 -27.21 21.34 7.73
CA GLU A 114 -28.59 21.46 8.21
C GLU A 114 -28.98 20.24 9.02
N ALA A 115 -28.71 19.02 8.54
CA ALA A 115 -28.98 17.77 9.21
C ALA A 115 -28.24 17.65 10.55
N GLN A 116 -26.93 17.95 10.57
CA GLN A 116 -26.12 17.92 11.79
C GLN A 116 -26.58 18.94 12.84
N LYS A 117 -27.11 20.11 12.39
CA LYS A 117 -27.66 21.11 13.29
C LYS A 117 -28.94 20.62 14.00
N ILE A 118 -29.81 19.93 13.26
CA ILE A 118 -31.08 19.39 13.75
C ILE A 118 -30.87 18.19 14.67
N ALA A 119 -29.98 17.26 14.26
CA ALA A 119 -29.77 16.00 14.93
C ALA A 119 -29.32 16.17 16.39
N ASP A 120 -29.97 15.48 17.33
CA ASP A 120 -29.53 15.42 18.74
C ASP A 120 -28.25 14.63 18.88
N ILE A 121 -28.15 13.52 18.16
CA ILE A 121 -26.96 12.67 18.07
C ILE A 121 -26.37 12.86 16.66
N PRO A 122 -25.08 13.25 16.54
CA PRO A 122 -24.45 13.46 15.24
C PRO A 122 -24.64 12.31 14.27
N LEU A 123 -24.93 12.63 13.01
CA LEU A 123 -25.26 11.66 11.97
C LEU A 123 -23.98 11.13 11.31
N MET A 124 -23.95 9.83 11.00
CA MET A 124 -22.99 9.28 10.04
C MET A 124 -23.43 9.72 8.63
N ILE A 125 -22.62 10.53 7.97
CA ILE A 125 -22.82 10.81 6.53
C ILE A 125 -22.09 9.76 5.76
N THR A 126 -22.79 9.06 4.88
CA THR A 126 -22.28 7.96 4.08
C THR A 126 -22.30 8.31 2.59
N PHE A 127 -21.45 7.66 1.81
CA PHE A 127 -21.26 7.97 0.41
C PHE A 127 -20.85 6.74 -0.41
N ASP A 128 -21.30 6.66 -1.68
CA ASP A 128 -20.84 5.69 -2.66
C ASP A 128 -19.73 6.32 -3.52
N GLY A 129 -18.49 6.17 -3.12
CA GLY A 129 -17.33 6.73 -3.81
C GLY A 129 -16.33 5.66 -4.26
N GLU A 130 -16.79 4.63 -4.99
CA GLU A 130 -15.97 3.46 -5.38
C GLU A 130 -14.75 3.84 -6.23
N TRP A 131 -14.92 4.81 -7.13
CA TRP A 131 -13.85 5.40 -7.95
C TRP A 131 -13.78 6.93 -7.80
N GLY A 132 -14.06 7.42 -6.61
CA GLY A 132 -14.01 8.83 -6.29
C GLY A 132 -15.37 9.51 -6.22
N LEU A 133 -15.34 10.78 -5.83
CA LEU A 133 -16.55 11.59 -5.64
C LEU A 133 -17.34 11.73 -6.95
N SER A 134 -16.67 11.71 -8.11
CA SER A 134 -17.30 11.84 -9.43
C SER A 134 -18.30 10.72 -9.76
N MET A 135 -18.30 9.64 -8.98
CA MET A 135 -19.34 8.62 -9.07
C MET A 135 -20.73 9.20 -8.82
N ARG A 136 -20.85 10.17 -7.92
CA ARG A 136 -22.11 10.76 -7.46
C ARG A 136 -22.17 12.28 -7.62
N LEU A 137 -21.06 12.98 -7.50
CA LEU A 137 -21.03 14.44 -7.44
C LEU A 137 -20.40 15.06 -8.69
N ARG A 138 -21.14 15.93 -9.33
CA ARG A 138 -20.68 16.68 -10.52
C ARG A 138 -19.65 17.74 -10.13
N GLY A 139 -18.68 17.99 -11.03
CA GLY A 139 -17.64 19.00 -10.84
C GLY A 139 -16.50 18.56 -9.91
N THR A 140 -16.44 17.28 -9.55
CA THR A 140 -15.37 16.71 -8.74
C THR A 140 -14.31 16.00 -9.60
N PRO A 141 -13.07 15.80 -9.12
CA PRO A 141 -12.03 15.10 -9.84
C PRO A 141 -12.43 13.67 -10.25
N VAL A 142 -12.06 13.28 -11.46
CA VAL A 142 -12.38 11.95 -12.02
C VAL A 142 -11.15 11.05 -11.90
N PHE A 143 -11.25 10.04 -11.07
CA PHE A 143 -10.22 8.99 -10.92
C PHE A 143 -10.45 7.84 -11.91
N PRO A 144 -9.41 7.03 -12.22
CA PRO A 144 -9.58 5.83 -13.01
C PRO A 144 -10.57 4.85 -12.37
N ARG A 145 -11.23 4.04 -13.19
CA ARG A 145 -12.09 2.93 -12.71
C ARG A 145 -11.26 1.87 -12.01
N ASN A 146 -11.87 1.15 -11.08
CA ASN A 146 -11.17 0.13 -10.29
C ASN A 146 -10.49 -0.94 -11.16
N MET A 147 -11.11 -1.34 -12.30
CA MET A 147 -10.50 -2.29 -13.23
C MET A 147 -9.17 -1.78 -13.81
N VAL A 148 -9.03 -0.46 -14.01
CA VAL A 148 -7.77 0.17 -14.44
C VAL A 148 -6.79 0.24 -13.25
N LEU A 149 -7.28 0.61 -12.07
CA LEU A 149 -6.48 0.62 -10.84
C LEU A 149 -5.93 -0.77 -10.49
N GLY A 150 -6.68 -1.83 -10.83
CA GLY A 150 -6.23 -3.21 -10.66
C GLY A 150 -5.01 -3.60 -11.52
N CYS A 151 -4.67 -2.82 -12.55
CA CYS A 151 -3.47 -3.03 -13.36
C CYS A 151 -2.18 -2.53 -12.68
N ILE A 152 -2.30 -1.64 -11.70
CA ILE A 152 -1.16 -1.03 -11.00
C ILE A 152 -0.48 -2.06 -10.10
N GLN A 153 0.85 -2.14 -10.14
CA GLN A 153 1.61 -3.08 -9.30
C GLN A 153 2.05 -2.47 -7.97
N ASN A 154 2.11 -1.16 -7.89
CA ASN A 154 2.49 -0.42 -6.68
C ASN A 154 1.28 -0.17 -5.76
N ASP A 155 1.06 -1.05 -4.79
CA ASP A 155 -0.05 -0.91 -3.83
C ASP A 155 0.06 0.32 -2.91
N SER A 156 1.26 0.87 -2.73
CA SER A 156 1.43 2.12 -2.00
C SER A 156 0.71 3.29 -2.67
N LEU A 157 0.60 3.26 -4.00
CA LEU A 157 -0.15 4.26 -4.75
C LEU A 157 -1.67 4.13 -4.53
N LEU A 158 -2.16 2.90 -4.37
CA LEU A 158 -3.56 2.62 -4.00
C LEU A 158 -3.86 3.08 -2.56
N TYR A 159 -2.90 2.88 -1.64
CA TYR A 159 -3.01 3.40 -0.29
C TYR A 159 -3.08 4.94 -0.29
N GLU A 160 -2.20 5.62 -1.04
CA GLU A 160 -2.22 7.07 -1.22
C GLU A 160 -3.55 7.54 -1.81
N TYR A 161 -4.10 6.82 -2.78
CA TYR A 161 -5.43 7.07 -3.32
C TYR A 161 -6.51 6.96 -2.23
N GLY A 162 -6.48 5.95 -1.38
CA GLY A 162 -7.37 5.81 -0.24
C GLY A 162 -7.26 6.98 0.74
N ARG A 163 -6.05 7.45 1.04
CA ARG A 163 -5.78 8.64 1.86
C ARG A 163 -6.41 9.91 1.26
N GLU A 164 -6.24 10.10 -0.04
CA GLU A 164 -6.82 11.25 -0.75
C GLU A 164 -8.35 11.19 -0.77
N MET A 165 -8.92 10.00 -0.96
CA MET A 165 -10.37 9.81 -0.87
C MET A 165 -10.90 10.12 0.53
N ALA A 166 -10.20 9.70 1.58
CA ALA A 166 -10.56 10.06 2.95
C ALA A 166 -10.52 11.58 3.16
N ARG A 167 -9.50 12.26 2.66
CA ARG A 167 -9.40 13.72 2.72
C ARG A 167 -10.59 14.39 2.04
N GLN A 168 -10.93 13.96 0.83
CA GLN A 168 -12.07 14.50 0.08
C GLN A 168 -13.41 14.20 0.78
N CYS A 169 -13.60 13.01 1.30
CA CYS A 169 -14.77 12.64 2.10
C CYS A 169 -14.93 13.57 3.32
N ARG A 170 -13.86 13.82 4.05
CA ARG A 170 -13.89 14.73 5.22
C ARG A 170 -14.20 16.18 4.84
N GLU A 171 -13.72 16.66 3.70
CA GLU A 171 -14.07 17.99 3.18
C GLU A 171 -15.57 18.12 2.83
N LEU A 172 -16.26 17.01 2.61
CA LEU A 172 -17.70 16.94 2.40
C LEU A 172 -18.50 16.59 3.68
N GLY A 173 -17.82 16.38 4.80
CA GLY A 173 -18.46 15.92 6.05
C GLY A 173 -18.90 14.45 5.99
N VAL A 174 -18.27 13.61 5.16
CA VAL A 174 -18.56 12.19 5.01
C VAL A 174 -17.65 11.38 5.94
N GLN A 175 -18.25 10.48 6.73
CA GLN A 175 -17.57 9.60 7.67
C GLN A 175 -17.42 8.17 7.17
N VAL A 176 -18.29 7.73 6.25
CA VAL A 176 -18.31 6.34 5.75
C VAL A 176 -18.31 6.36 4.22
N ASN A 177 -17.35 5.68 3.60
CA ASN A 177 -17.37 5.44 2.16
C ASN A 177 -17.70 3.97 1.90
N PHE A 178 -18.80 3.71 1.15
CA PHE A 178 -19.18 2.37 0.70
C PHE A 178 -18.24 1.89 -0.41
N ALA A 179 -16.99 1.75 -0.09
CA ALA A 179 -15.87 1.28 -0.88
C ALA A 179 -14.79 0.69 0.05
N PRO A 180 -13.99 -0.24 -0.46
CA PRO A 180 -13.83 -0.71 -1.83
C PRO A 180 -14.82 -1.82 -2.24
N VAL A 181 -14.92 -2.03 -3.57
CA VAL A 181 -15.58 -3.20 -4.14
C VAL A 181 -14.61 -4.38 -4.09
N ALA A 182 -14.96 -5.40 -3.30
CA ALA A 182 -14.16 -6.60 -3.08
C ALA A 182 -14.61 -7.80 -3.94
N ASP A 183 -15.61 -7.59 -4.79
CA ASP A 183 -16.10 -8.60 -5.73
C ASP A 183 -15.03 -8.95 -6.78
N VAL A 184 -14.84 -10.25 -7.04
CA VAL A 184 -13.91 -10.76 -8.05
C VAL A 184 -14.68 -10.95 -9.37
N ASN A 185 -14.41 -10.15 -10.39
CA ASN A 185 -15.20 -10.12 -11.63
C ASN A 185 -14.82 -11.24 -12.60
N ILE A 186 -15.11 -12.48 -12.24
CA ILE A 186 -14.83 -13.66 -13.06
C ILE A 186 -15.71 -13.68 -14.33
N ASN A 187 -16.98 -13.27 -14.23
CA ASN A 187 -17.88 -13.26 -15.35
C ASN A 187 -17.76 -11.97 -16.19
N PRO A 188 -17.22 -12.03 -17.41
CA PRO A 188 -17.07 -10.83 -18.26
C PRO A 188 -18.42 -10.23 -18.72
N LYS A 189 -19.53 -10.98 -18.55
CA LYS A 189 -20.90 -10.54 -18.86
C LYS A 189 -21.63 -9.96 -17.67
N ASN A 190 -21.00 -9.93 -16.49
CA ASN A 190 -21.60 -9.37 -15.27
C ASN A 190 -22.10 -7.94 -15.53
N PRO A 191 -23.43 -7.66 -15.39
CA PRO A 191 -23.99 -6.37 -15.73
C PRO A 191 -23.78 -5.32 -14.63
N VAL A 192 -23.46 -5.74 -13.40
CA VAL A 192 -23.42 -4.89 -12.21
C VAL A 192 -21.98 -4.54 -11.80
N ILE A 193 -21.12 -5.52 -11.66
CA ILE A 193 -19.77 -5.33 -11.11
C ILE A 193 -18.82 -4.84 -12.21
N ASN A 194 -18.49 -5.64 -13.21
CA ASN A 194 -17.70 -5.23 -14.36
C ASN A 194 -16.50 -4.34 -13.97
N THR A 195 -16.44 -3.09 -14.49
CA THR A 195 -15.34 -2.14 -14.23
C THR A 195 -15.28 -1.58 -12.79
N ARG A 196 -16.24 -1.93 -11.94
CA ARG A 196 -16.26 -1.59 -10.51
C ARG A 196 -15.29 -2.45 -9.70
N SER A 197 -15.01 -3.69 -10.14
CA SER A 197 -14.01 -4.59 -9.53
C SER A 197 -12.58 -4.17 -9.87
N PHE A 198 -11.63 -4.54 -9.00
CA PHE A 198 -10.19 -4.44 -9.28
C PHE A 198 -9.67 -5.57 -10.19
N GLY A 199 -10.51 -6.52 -10.61
CA GLY A 199 -10.13 -7.55 -11.56
C GLY A 199 -10.77 -8.91 -11.34
N GLU A 200 -10.20 -9.93 -11.98
CA GLU A 200 -10.68 -11.32 -11.93
C GLU A 200 -9.76 -12.26 -11.11
N SER A 201 -8.63 -11.74 -10.61
CA SER A 201 -7.73 -12.48 -9.70
C SER A 201 -8.11 -12.20 -8.25
N PRO A 202 -8.52 -13.21 -7.45
CA PRO A 202 -8.88 -13.02 -6.04
C PRO A 202 -7.75 -12.39 -5.21
N VAL A 203 -6.50 -12.76 -5.49
CA VAL A 203 -5.31 -12.22 -4.80
C VAL A 203 -5.12 -10.75 -5.13
N ASN A 204 -5.10 -10.40 -6.42
CA ASN A 204 -4.95 -9.00 -6.83
C ASN A 204 -6.08 -8.12 -6.29
N VAL A 205 -7.34 -8.60 -6.33
CA VAL A 205 -8.48 -7.87 -5.76
C VAL A 205 -8.29 -7.66 -4.26
N ALA A 206 -7.85 -8.68 -3.52
CA ALA A 206 -7.62 -8.57 -2.09
C ALA A 206 -6.54 -7.52 -1.74
N ASP A 207 -5.42 -7.53 -2.47
CA ASP A 207 -4.31 -6.60 -2.23
C ASP A 207 -4.74 -5.15 -2.49
N LYS A 208 -5.46 -4.88 -3.59
CA LYS A 208 -5.99 -3.55 -3.91
C LYS A 208 -7.04 -3.09 -2.90
N VAL A 209 -7.95 -3.97 -2.51
CA VAL A 209 -8.98 -3.72 -1.47
C VAL A 209 -8.32 -3.30 -0.16
N ILE A 210 -7.31 -4.05 0.29
CA ILE A 210 -6.62 -3.77 1.55
C ILE A 210 -5.87 -2.44 1.47
N ALA A 211 -5.11 -2.20 0.40
CA ALA A 211 -4.34 -0.97 0.24
C ALA A 211 -5.25 0.27 0.26
N TYR A 212 -6.30 0.27 -0.56
CA TYR A 212 -7.25 1.38 -0.65
C TYR A 212 -8.02 1.61 0.66
N ALA A 213 -8.56 0.54 1.26
CA ALA A 213 -9.34 0.64 2.49
C ALA A 213 -8.50 1.11 3.68
N ARG A 214 -7.25 0.64 3.80
CA ARG A 214 -6.32 1.16 4.82
C ARG A 214 -6.07 2.66 4.64
N GLY A 215 -5.88 3.12 3.42
CA GLY A 215 -5.76 4.54 3.13
C GLY A 215 -6.98 5.33 3.61
N LEU A 216 -8.20 4.83 3.39
CA LEU A 216 -9.44 5.43 3.90
C LEU A 216 -9.45 5.50 5.43
N GLU A 217 -9.21 4.38 6.10
CA GLU A 217 -9.32 4.27 7.56
C GLU A 217 -8.22 5.05 8.30
N ASP A 218 -6.98 5.02 7.81
CA ASP A 218 -5.90 5.87 8.31
C ASP A 218 -6.16 7.36 8.06
N GLY A 219 -7.02 7.67 7.08
CA GLY A 219 -7.55 9.02 6.82
C GLY A 219 -8.73 9.41 7.72
N GLY A 220 -9.21 8.52 8.60
CA GLY A 220 -10.32 8.76 9.50
C GLY A 220 -11.69 8.62 8.84
N VAL A 221 -11.81 7.84 7.77
CA VAL A 221 -13.07 7.50 7.08
C VAL A 221 -13.25 5.99 7.10
N LEU A 222 -14.39 5.51 7.57
CA LEU A 222 -14.71 4.09 7.61
C LEU A 222 -14.87 3.54 6.20
N SER A 223 -14.06 2.54 5.86
CA SER A 223 -14.17 1.77 4.62
C SER A 223 -15.22 0.67 4.76
N VAL A 224 -15.94 0.36 3.67
CA VAL A 224 -16.93 -0.73 3.67
C VAL A 224 -16.69 -1.62 2.47
N SER A 225 -16.10 -2.79 2.69
CA SER A 225 -15.87 -3.79 1.66
C SER A 225 -17.20 -4.41 1.20
N LYS A 226 -17.44 -4.51 -0.12
CA LYS A 226 -18.71 -4.94 -0.69
C LYS A 226 -18.55 -5.75 -1.98
N HIS A 227 -19.49 -6.61 -2.31
CA HIS A 227 -20.78 -6.97 -1.71
C HIS A 227 -20.69 -8.42 -1.21
N PHE A 228 -20.50 -8.59 0.09
CA PHE A 228 -20.37 -9.93 0.71
C PHE A 228 -21.62 -10.79 0.41
N PRO A 229 -21.52 -12.10 0.08
CA PRO A 229 -20.31 -12.94 0.01
C PRO A 229 -19.57 -12.92 -1.34
N GLY A 230 -19.91 -12.02 -2.28
CA GLY A 230 -19.23 -11.80 -3.57
C GLY A 230 -20.21 -11.83 -4.73
N HIS A 231 -20.29 -10.72 -5.49
CA HIS A 231 -21.25 -10.50 -6.59
C HIS A 231 -20.59 -10.59 -7.99
N GLY A 232 -19.29 -10.95 -8.04
CA GLY A 232 -18.49 -10.80 -9.25
C GLY A 232 -18.75 -11.85 -10.36
N ASP A 233 -19.38 -12.99 -10.04
CA ASP A 233 -19.69 -14.05 -10.99
C ASP A 233 -21.21 -14.27 -11.16
N THR A 234 -21.96 -13.17 -11.26
CA THR A 234 -23.39 -13.19 -11.57
C THR A 234 -23.65 -12.68 -12.98
N ASP A 235 -24.74 -13.11 -13.58
CA ASP A 235 -25.22 -12.71 -14.91
C ASP A 235 -26.52 -11.90 -14.87
N VAL A 236 -27.06 -11.67 -13.66
CA VAL A 236 -28.33 -10.97 -13.42
C VAL A 236 -28.07 -9.74 -12.54
N ASP A 237 -28.79 -8.65 -12.84
CA ASP A 237 -28.72 -7.41 -12.07
C ASP A 237 -29.59 -7.50 -10.81
N SER A 238 -28.95 -7.36 -9.63
CA SER A 238 -29.60 -7.39 -8.32
C SER A 238 -30.57 -6.22 -8.10
N HIS A 239 -30.50 -5.15 -8.89
CA HIS A 239 -31.50 -4.09 -8.88
C HIS A 239 -32.86 -4.52 -9.43
N HIS A 240 -32.91 -5.58 -10.24
CA HIS A 240 -34.12 -6.04 -10.91
C HIS A 240 -34.64 -7.40 -10.42
N SER A 241 -33.74 -8.31 -10.04
CA SER A 241 -34.07 -9.64 -9.54
C SER A 241 -32.98 -10.18 -8.62
N LEU A 242 -33.24 -11.29 -7.93
CA LEU A 242 -32.27 -11.91 -7.02
C LEU A 242 -31.26 -12.77 -7.79
N PRO A 243 -29.96 -12.37 -7.92
CA PRO A 243 -28.95 -13.17 -8.58
C PRO A 243 -28.63 -14.43 -7.76
N LYS A 244 -28.30 -15.53 -8.45
CA LYS A 244 -28.01 -16.81 -7.82
C LYS A 244 -26.58 -17.26 -8.09
N LEU A 245 -25.88 -17.69 -7.03
CA LEU A 245 -24.55 -18.28 -7.08
C LEU A 245 -24.64 -19.76 -6.71
N SER A 246 -24.61 -20.65 -7.71
CA SER A 246 -24.74 -22.11 -7.54
C SER A 246 -23.38 -22.81 -7.47
N PHE A 247 -22.46 -22.30 -6.64
CA PHE A 247 -21.11 -22.83 -6.51
C PHE A 247 -20.96 -23.73 -5.27
N SER A 248 -19.92 -24.59 -5.29
CA SER A 248 -19.50 -25.34 -4.10
C SER A 248 -18.91 -24.42 -3.05
N ARG A 249 -18.91 -24.84 -1.79
CA ARG A 249 -18.27 -24.11 -0.72
C ARG A 249 -16.76 -23.85 -0.99
N ALA A 250 -16.05 -24.86 -1.49
CA ALA A 250 -14.62 -24.73 -1.82
C ALA A 250 -14.36 -23.65 -2.89
N ARG A 251 -15.25 -23.54 -3.91
CA ARG A 251 -15.15 -22.46 -4.90
C ARG A 251 -15.41 -21.10 -4.27
N LEU A 252 -16.44 -20.95 -3.46
CA LEU A 252 -16.71 -19.69 -2.77
C LEU A 252 -15.54 -19.28 -1.88
N ASP A 253 -14.97 -20.19 -1.12
CA ASP A 253 -13.83 -19.91 -0.23
C ASP A 253 -12.58 -19.47 -0.99
N SER A 254 -12.35 -20.04 -2.18
CA SER A 254 -11.13 -19.76 -2.97
C SER A 254 -11.24 -18.52 -3.87
N VAL A 255 -12.42 -18.08 -4.19
CA VAL A 255 -12.65 -16.96 -5.13
C VAL A 255 -13.47 -15.86 -4.48
N GLU A 256 -14.76 -16.07 -4.26
CA GLU A 256 -15.69 -15.00 -3.85
C GLU A 256 -15.40 -14.50 -2.44
N LEU A 257 -15.18 -15.39 -1.48
CA LEU A 257 -14.91 -15.07 -0.07
C LEU A 257 -13.44 -14.67 0.19
N TYR A 258 -12.53 -14.97 -0.73
CA TYR A 258 -11.10 -14.76 -0.53
C TYR A 258 -10.75 -13.29 -0.22
N PRO A 259 -11.16 -12.28 -1.00
CA PRO A 259 -10.84 -10.88 -0.71
C PRO A 259 -11.45 -10.41 0.61
N PHE A 260 -12.67 -10.86 0.94
CA PHE A 260 -13.33 -10.50 2.21
C PHE A 260 -12.58 -11.09 3.40
N ARG A 261 -12.15 -12.35 3.31
CA ARG A 261 -11.33 -13.00 4.36
C ARG A 261 -10.02 -12.25 4.58
N LYS A 262 -9.36 -11.82 3.50
CA LYS A 262 -8.14 -11.01 3.56
C LYS A 262 -8.40 -9.62 4.15
N ALA A 263 -9.51 -8.99 3.80
CA ALA A 263 -9.95 -7.72 4.38
C ALA A 263 -10.15 -7.83 5.90
N ILE A 264 -10.80 -8.89 6.36
CA ILE A 264 -11.00 -9.18 7.79
C ILE A 264 -9.65 -9.40 8.49
N GLN A 265 -8.76 -10.20 7.90
CA GLN A 265 -7.40 -10.43 8.43
C GLN A 265 -6.56 -9.15 8.50
N ALA A 266 -6.78 -8.21 7.58
CA ALA A 266 -6.16 -6.90 7.61
C ALA A 266 -6.77 -5.96 8.66
N GLY A 267 -7.90 -6.31 9.26
CA GLY A 267 -8.59 -5.53 10.28
C GLY A 267 -9.45 -4.40 9.71
N LEU A 268 -10.00 -4.54 8.49
CA LEU A 268 -10.89 -3.52 7.93
C LEU A 268 -12.20 -3.43 8.73
N SER A 269 -12.78 -2.22 8.81
CA SER A 269 -13.78 -1.88 9.83
C SER A 269 -15.22 -2.00 9.36
N GLY A 270 -15.49 -2.09 8.06
CA GLY A 270 -16.86 -2.15 7.51
C GLY A 270 -17.06 -3.28 6.48
N MET A 271 -18.25 -3.87 6.51
CA MET A 271 -18.68 -4.91 5.56
C MET A 271 -20.12 -4.67 5.11
N MET A 272 -20.37 -4.69 3.81
CA MET A 272 -21.72 -4.62 3.25
C MET A 272 -22.11 -5.98 2.67
N VAL A 273 -23.27 -6.49 3.09
CA VAL A 273 -23.82 -7.76 2.59
C VAL A 273 -24.80 -7.48 1.46
N GLY A 274 -24.49 -8.03 0.28
CA GLY A 274 -25.30 -7.90 -0.92
C GLY A 274 -26.53 -8.78 -0.93
N HIS A 275 -27.38 -8.63 -1.95
CA HIS A 275 -28.60 -9.40 -2.13
C HIS A 275 -28.38 -10.53 -3.15
N LEU A 276 -27.94 -11.70 -2.67
CA LEU A 276 -27.59 -12.86 -3.48
C LEU A 276 -28.27 -14.14 -2.94
N GLU A 277 -28.76 -15.01 -3.81
CA GLU A 277 -29.15 -16.38 -3.44
C GLU A 277 -27.92 -17.28 -3.55
N VAL A 278 -27.46 -17.83 -2.43
CA VAL A 278 -26.29 -18.71 -2.36
C VAL A 278 -26.66 -20.03 -1.67
N PRO A 279 -27.19 -21.03 -2.43
CA PRO A 279 -27.81 -22.23 -1.86
C PRO A 279 -26.90 -23.07 -0.96
N VAL A 280 -25.57 -23.06 -1.18
CA VAL A 280 -24.63 -23.80 -0.33
C VAL A 280 -24.45 -23.15 1.05
N LEU A 281 -24.74 -21.85 1.18
CA LEU A 281 -24.70 -21.10 2.45
C LEU A 281 -26.09 -21.02 3.08
N GLU A 282 -27.14 -20.74 2.28
CA GLU A 282 -28.54 -20.66 2.70
C GLU A 282 -29.40 -21.59 1.83
N PRO A 283 -29.72 -22.81 2.30
CA PRO A 283 -30.51 -23.78 1.54
C PRO A 283 -31.95 -23.35 1.25
N LYS A 284 -32.50 -22.42 2.02
CA LYS A 284 -33.86 -21.93 1.80
C LYS A 284 -33.92 -21.07 0.56
N ARG A 285 -34.62 -21.56 -0.46
CA ARG A 285 -34.74 -20.90 -1.76
C ARG A 285 -35.37 -19.52 -1.65
N GLY A 286 -34.82 -18.55 -2.40
CA GLY A 286 -35.35 -17.18 -2.49
C GLY A 286 -35.00 -16.30 -1.28
N VAL A 287 -34.18 -16.77 -0.34
CA VAL A 287 -33.69 -15.96 0.77
C VAL A 287 -32.38 -15.29 0.34
N PRO A 288 -32.32 -13.95 0.24
CA PRO A 288 -31.09 -13.26 -0.09
C PRO A 288 -30.10 -13.33 1.08
N SER A 289 -28.80 -13.34 0.76
CA SER A 289 -27.71 -13.40 1.75
C SER A 289 -27.81 -12.32 2.82
N SER A 290 -28.26 -11.14 2.47
CA SER A 290 -28.51 -10.03 3.41
C SER A 290 -29.63 -10.27 4.44
N LEU A 291 -30.52 -11.24 4.18
CA LEU A 291 -31.59 -11.61 5.13
C LEU A 291 -31.34 -13.00 5.75
N SER A 292 -30.22 -13.63 5.46
CA SER A 292 -29.87 -14.96 5.97
C SER A 292 -28.97 -14.85 7.21
N ARG A 293 -29.47 -15.37 8.35
CA ARG A 293 -28.66 -15.50 9.56
C ARG A 293 -27.43 -16.38 9.35
N LYS A 294 -27.54 -17.43 8.54
CA LYS A 294 -26.40 -18.31 8.19
C LYS A 294 -25.27 -17.58 7.49
N VAL A 295 -25.62 -16.60 6.65
CA VAL A 295 -24.61 -15.80 5.91
C VAL A 295 -24.06 -14.67 6.78
N VAL A 296 -24.91 -13.90 7.43
CA VAL A 296 -24.50 -12.70 8.17
C VAL A 296 -23.92 -13.06 9.54
N HIS A 297 -24.65 -13.83 10.33
CA HIS A 297 -24.19 -14.18 11.68
C HIS A 297 -23.22 -15.36 11.64
N ASP A 298 -23.63 -16.52 11.10
CA ASP A 298 -22.85 -17.75 11.28
C ASP A 298 -21.57 -17.73 10.44
N LEU A 299 -21.64 -17.33 9.15
CA LEU A 299 -20.44 -17.27 8.29
C LEU A 299 -19.60 -16.01 8.57
N LEU A 300 -20.17 -14.79 8.39
CA LEU A 300 -19.36 -13.56 8.45
C LEU A 300 -18.89 -13.29 9.88
N THR A 301 -19.80 -13.32 10.86
CA THR A 301 -19.47 -12.90 12.24
C THR A 301 -18.79 -14.03 13.04
N GLN A 302 -19.30 -15.27 12.95
CA GLN A 302 -18.77 -16.37 13.77
C GLN A 302 -17.62 -17.12 13.09
N GLU A 303 -17.79 -17.61 11.87
CA GLU A 303 -16.73 -18.38 11.20
C GLU A 303 -15.57 -17.48 10.76
N MET A 304 -15.85 -16.37 10.07
CA MET A 304 -14.82 -15.46 9.58
C MET A 304 -14.34 -14.45 10.63
N GLN A 305 -14.97 -14.41 11.81
CA GLN A 305 -14.60 -13.58 12.97
C GLN A 305 -14.56 -12.08 12.67
N PHE A 306 -15.46 -11.59 11.81
CA PHE A 306 -15.57 -10.16 11.54
C PHE A 306 -16.13 -9.40 12.75
N LYS A 307 -15.41 -8.37 13.21
CA LYS A 307 -15.74 -7.54 14.38
C LYS A 307 -16.24 -6.14 14.04
N GLY A 308 -16.08 -5.72 12.77
CA GLY A 308 -16.48 -4.38 12.30
C GLY A 308 -17.99 -4.20 12.15
N LEU A 309 -18.39 -3.04 11.61
CA LEU A 309 -19.80 -2.73 11.32
C LEU A 309 -20.31 -3.52 10.11
N VAL A 310 -21.47 -4.14 10.25
CA VAL A 310 -22.14 -4.88 9.19
C VAL A 310 -23.32 -4.07 8.65
N PHE A 311 -23.24 -3.72 7.38
CA PHE A 311 -24.26 -2.96 6.64
C PHE A 311 -25.07 -3.88 5.75
N THR A 312 -26.36 -3.61 5.58
CA THR A 312 -27.10 -4.16 4.44
C THR A 312 -26.70 -3.43 3.16
N ASP A 313 -26.85 -4.03 2.01
CA ASP A 313 -27.05 -3.29 0.75
C ASP A 313 -28.43 -2.59 0.78
N ALA A 314 -28.74 -1.77 -0.21
CA ALA A 314 -29.96 -0.95 -0.22
C ALA A 314 -31.25 -1.78 -0.18
N LEU A 315 -31.98 -1.77 0.93
CA LEU A 315 -33.18 -2.59 1.16
C LEU A 315 -34.37 -2.21 0.27
N ALA A 316 -34.30 -1.06 -0.41
CA ALA A 316 -35.29 -0.65 -1.41
C ALA A 316 -35.14 -1.36 -2.77
N MET A 317 -34.07 -2.14 -3.01
CA MET A 317 -33.84 -2.87 -4.26
C MET A 317 -34.89 -3.95 -4.48
N LYS A 318 -35.25 -4.20 -5.76
CA LYS A 318 -36.30 -5.19 -6.12
C LYS A 318 -35.87 -6.63 -5.87
N GLY A 319 -34.57 -6.91 -5.86
CA GLY A 319 -34.01 -8.24 -5.54
C GLY A 319 -34.28 -8.69 -4.10
N VAL A 320 -34.78 -7.81 -3.25
CA VAL A 320 -35.17 -8.12 -1.87
C VAL A 320 -36.69 -8.15 -1.75
N SER A 321 -37.26 -9.32 -1.58
CA SER A 321 -38.68 -9.48 -1.26
C SER A 321 -38.84 -10.26 0.04
N ALA A 322 -39.66 -9.75 0.95
CA ALA A 322 -40.07 -10.46 2.15
C ALA A 322 -41.52 -10.90 2.01
N ASN A 323 -41.79 -12.12 2.39
CA ASN A 323 -43.16 -12.63 2.47
C ASN A 323 -43.89 -12.01 3.68
N ASN A 324 -44.56 -10.88 3.49
CA ASN A 324 -45.40 -10.18 4.50
C ASN A 324 -44.72 -9.77 5.83
N THR A 325 -43.40 -9.82 5.93
CA THR A 325 -42.64 -9.45 7.13
C THR A 325 -41.78 -8.22 6.83
N SER A 326 -41.48 -7.40 7.80
CA SER A 326 -40.54 -6.27 7.68
C SER A 326 -39.17 -6.77 7.24
N ILE A 327 -38.65 -6.20 6.14
CA ILE A 327 -37.31 -6.53 5.60
C ILE A 327 -36.23 -6.07 6.58
N CYS A 328 -36.43 -4.91 7.22
CA CYS A 328 -35.49 -4.37 8.18
C CYS A 328 -35.41 -5.25 9.45
N LEU A 329 -36.53 -5.76 9.93
CA LEU A 329 -36.57 -6.70 11.04
C LEU A 329 -35.79 -7.97 10.71
N GLN A 330 -36.04 -8.58 9.54
CA GLN A 330 -35.28 -9.77 9.12
C GLN A 330 -33.77 -9.52 8.99
N ALA A 331 -33.37 -8.35 8.48
CA ALA A 331 -31.97 -7.98 8.39
C ALA A 331 -31.33 -7.84 9.79
N LEU A 332 -32.03 -7.24 10.76
CA LEU A 332 -31.54 -7.16 12.15
C LEU A 332 -31.38 -8.55 12.78
N GLN A 333 -32.36 -9.43 12.58
CA GLN A 333 -32.33 -10.83 13.04
C GLN A 333 -31.23 -11.64 12.36
N ALA A 334 -30.92 -11.33 11.09
CA ALA A 334 -29.78 -11.92 10.39
C ALA A 334 -28.42 -11.53 10.99
N GLY A 335 -28.32 -10.36 11.65
CA GLY A 335 -27.09 -9.94 12.33
C GLY A 335 -26.55 -8.57 11.94
N HIS A 336 -27.21 -7.81 11.05
CA HIS A 336 -26.77 -6.49 10.65
C HIS A 336 -26.74 -5.48 11.79
N ASP A 337 -25.82 -4.52 11.72
CA ASP A 337 -25.74 -3.39 12.64
C ASP A 337 -26.43 -2.14 12.05
N LEU A 338 -26.38 -1.97 10.72
CA LEU A 338 -26.93 -0.80 10.02
C LEU A 338 -27.75 -1.20 8.80
N LEU A 339 -28.91 -0.59 8.67
CA LEU A 339 -29.94 -0.84 7.66
C LEU A 339 -29.97 0.30 6.65
N LEU A 340 -29.60 0.02 5.41
CA LEU A 340 -29.52 1.01 4.33
C LEU A 340 -30.82 1.13 3.56
N VAL A 341 -31.25 2.39 3.32
CA VAL A 341 -32.29 2.75 2.35
C VAL A 341 -33.58 1.92 2.56
N PRO A 342 -34.24 2.03 3.72
CA PRO A 342 -35.54 1.36 3.93
C PRO A 342 -36.57 1.92 2.97
N ARG A 343 -37.51 1.08 2.50
CA ARG A 343 -38.58 1.53 1.60
C ARG A 343 -39.56 2.49 2.28
N ARG A 344 -39.95 2.17 3.50
CA ARG A 344 -40.93 2.92 4.31
C ARG A 344 -40.47 2.93 5.75
N ILE A 345 -39.72 3.97 6.12
CA ILE A 345 -39.07 4.02 7.44
C ILE A 345 -40.07 3.93 8.61
N LYS A 346 -41.26 4.52 8.46
CA LYS A 346 -42.29 4.49 9.52
C LYS A 346 -42.68 3.06 9.87
N GLU A 347 -43.12 2.34 8.85
CA GLU A 347 -43.61 0.97 9.00
C GLU A 347 -42.49 0.02 9.45
N GLU A 348 -41.25 0.25 9.02
CA GLU A 348 -40.13 -0.58 9.44
C GLU A 348 -39.73 -0.34 10.90
N VAL A 349 -39.77 0.92 11.37
CA VAL A 349 -39.51 1.24 12.78
C VAL A 349 -40.64 0.67 13.67
N GLU A 350 -41.92 0.80 13.26
CA GLU A 350 -43.07 0.24 13.95
C GLU A 350 -42.97 -1.29 14.07
N ALA A 351 -42.61 -1.98 12.97
CA ALA A 351 -42.43 -3.43 12.97
C ALA A 351 -41.35 -3.90 13.95
N ILE A 352 -40.21 -3.18 14.04
CA ILE A 352 -39.15 -3.50 15.01
C ILE A 352 -39.60 -3.24 16.44
N LEU A 353 -40.35 -2.15 16.70
CA LEU A 353 -40.93 -1.87 18.02
C LEU A 353 -41.91 -2.97 18.44
N ASP A 354 -42.75 -3.44 17.52
CA ASP A 354 -43.73 -4.51 17.81
C ASP A 354 -43.02 -5.86 18.03
N ALA A 355 -41.93 -6.14 17.29
CA ALA A 355 -41.08 -7.32 17.50
C ALA A 355 -40.44 -7.31 18.93
N VAL A 356 -40.04 -6.15 19.42
CA VAL A 356 -39.53 -6.02 20.80
C VAL A 356 -40.64 -6.22 21.83
N LYS A 357 -41.83 -5.65 21.60
CA LYS A 357 -43.00 -5.85 22.51
C LYS A 357 -43.46 -7.31 22.57
N SER A 358 -43.40 -8.03 21.43
CA SER A 358 -43.77 -9.45 21.35
C SER A 358 -42.71 -10.39 21.89
N GLY A 359 -41.47 -9.91 22.17
CA GLY A 359 -40.35 -10.74 22.59
C GLY A 359 -39.64 -11.46 21.46
N GLU A 360 -39.94 -11.15 20.22
CA GLU A 360 -39.26 -11.67 19.03
C GLU A 360 -37.82 -11.11 18.90
N LEU A 361 -37.61 -9.86 19.34
CA LEU A 361 -36.32 -9.24 19.62
C LEU A 361 -36.29 -8.79 21.08
N THR A 362 -35.10 -8.71 21.65
CA THR A 362 -34.92 -8.14 22.99
C THR A 362 -34.46 -6.68 22.91
N GLU A 363 -34.83 -5.87 23.89
CA GLU A 363 -34.30 -4.50 23.98
C GLU A 363 -32.78 -4.47 24.14
N ALA A 364 -32.19 -5.49 24.78
CA ALA A 364 -30.75 -5.67 24.96
C ALA A 364 -30.03 -5.91 23.63
N GLU A 365 -30.62 -6.63 22.67
CA GLU A 365 -30.09 -6.80 21.34
C GLU A 365 -30.05 -5.47 20.58
N ILE A 366 -31.12 -4.67 20.66
CA ILE A 366 -31.17 -3.32 20.06
C ILE A 366 -30.10 -2.42 20.70
N GLU A 367 -30.01 -2.44 22.04
CA GLU A 367 -28.98 -1.65 22.75
C GLU A 367 -27.58 -2.05 22.35
N THR A 368 -27.27 -3.33 22.24
CA THR A 368 -25.94 -3.83 21.85
C THR A 368 -25.55 -3.31 20.47
N LYS A 369 -26.47 -3.36 19.50
CA LYS A 369 -26.25 -2.83 18.16
C LYS A 369 -26.10 -1.30 18.17
N CYS A 370 -26.97 -0.60 18.88
CA CYS A 370 -26.90 0.85 19.01
C CYS A 370 -25.59 1.29 19.68
N ARG A 371 -25.18 0.62 20.75
CA ARG A 371 -23.89 0.83 21.43
C ARG A 371 -22.71 0.69 20.45
N LYS A 372 -22.71 -0.34 19.63
CA LYS A 372 -21.68 -0.55 18.60
C LYS A 372 -21.66 0.61 17.61
N VAL A 373 -22.80 1.03 17.09
CA VAL A 373 -22.92 2.18 16.16
C VAL A 373 -22.41 3.47 16.81
N LEU A 374 -22.78 3.75 18.06
CA LEU A 374 -22.33 4.94 18.80
C LEU A 374 -20.81 4.90 19.04
N THR A 375 -20.24 3.73 19.34
CA THR A 375 -18.80 3.56 19.51
C THR A 375 -18.05 3.93 18.22
N TYR A 376 -18.53 3.48 17.07
CA TYR A 376 -17.97 3.90 15.77
C TYR A 376 -18.19 5.38 15.47
N LYS A 377 -19.33 5.95 15.86
CA LYS A 377 -19.54 7.41 15.76
C LYS A 377 -18.48 8.18 16.56
N TYR A 378 -18.18 7.74 17.77
CA TYR A 378 -17.11 8.34 18.58
C TYR A 378 -15.74 8.23 17.87
N ALA A 379 -15.39 7.06 17.39
CA ALA A 379 -14.13 6.82 16.67
C ALA A 379 -13.97 7.67 15.40
N LEU A 380 -15.09 7.97 14.72
CA LEU A 380 -15.16 8.83 13.55
C LEU A 380 -15.26 10.33 13.89
N GLY A 381 -15.07 10.70 15.17
CA GLY A 381 -15.06 12.09 15.62
C GLY A 381 -16.45 12.72 15.84
N LEU A 382 -17.51 11.91 15.78
CA LEU A 382 -18.90 12.35 15.95
C LEU A 382 -19.35 12.47 17.43
N SER A 383 -18.41 12.51 18.37
CA SER A 383 -18.70 12.96 19.74
C SER A 383 -19.04 14.46 19.82
N LYS A 384 -18.74 15.20 18.75
CA LYS A 384 -19.07 16.61 18.53
C LYS A 384 -19.79 16.74 17.18
N LYS A 385 -20.71 17.72 17.09
CA LYS A 385 -21.37 18.01 15.82
C LYS A 385 -20.36 18.60 14.81
N PRO A 386 -20.12 17.91 13.69
CA PRO A 386 -19.23 18.45 12.66
C PRO A 386 -19.90 19.59 11.90
N PHE A 387 -19.08 20.53 11.42
CA PHE A 387 -19.50 21.59 10.51
C PHE A 387 -18.52 21.68 9.34
N VAL A 388 -19.04 21.76 8.13
CA VAL A 388 -18.27 21.85 6.90
C VAL A 388 -18.38 23.25 6.31
N ARG A 389 -17.24 23.89 6.06
CA ARG A 389 -17.19 25.20 5.42
C ARG A 389 -17.44 25.08 3.92
N LEU A 390 -18.44 25.79 3.40
CA LEU A 390 -18.77 25.83 1.97
C LEU A 390 -17.78 26.66 1.13
N SER A 391 -17.31 27.78 1.70
CA SER A 391 -16.41 28.69 0.98
C SER A 391 -15.12 27.97 0.51
N GLY A 392 -14.80 28.05 -0.78
CA GLY A 392 -13.62 27.46 -1.37
C GLY A 392 -13.61 25.92 -1.46
N LEU A 393 -14.76 25.27 -1.34
CA LEU A 393 -14.89 23.81 -1.32
C LEU A 393 -14.27 23.17 -2.57
N GLY A 394 -14.58 23.67 -3.77
CA GLY A 394 -14.03 23.15 -5.03
C GLY A 394 -12.50 23.12 -5.06
N ASN A 395 -11.84 24.17 -4.56
CA ASN A 395 -10.38 24.23 -4.51
C ASN A 395 -9.79 23.26 -3.46
N ARG A 396 -10.50 23.03 -2.35
CA ARG A 396 -10.08 22.06 -1.35
C ARG A 396 -10.27 20.61 -1.82
N ILE A 397 -11.24 20.37 -2.69
CA ILE A 397 -11.46 19.05 -3.31
C ILE A 397 -10.44 18.80 -4.43
N ASN A 398 -10.29 19.75 -5.37
CA ASN A 398 -9.41 19.60 -6.55
C ASN A 398 -8.05 20.29 -6.35
N THR A 399 -7.22 19.73 -5.50
CA THR A 399 -5.88 20.25 -5.18
C THR A 399 -4.85 19.88 -6.27
N ALA A 400 -3.67 20.51 -6.23
CA ALA A 400 -2.54 20.09 -7.06
C ALA A 400 -2.13 18.64 -6.80
N HIS A 401 -2.13 18.22 -5.51
CA HIS A 401 -1.88 16.85 -5.13
C HIS A 401 -2.91 15.87 -5.73
N THR A 402 -4.20 16.22 -5.70
CA THR A 402 -5.26 15.40 -6.32
C THR A 402 -5.00 15.18 -7.81
N ARG A 403 -4.64 16.23 -8.54
CA ARG A 403 -4.35 16.15 -9.98
C ARG A 403 -3.11 15.32 -10.27
N ASP A 404 -2.04 15.50 -9.48
CA ASP A 404 -0.84 14.69 -9.61
C ASP A 404 -1.10 13.20 -9.32
N LEU A 405 -1.87 12.89 -8.29
CA LEU A 405 -2.25 11.53 -7.97
C LEU A 405 -3.06 10.87 -9.10
N ILE A 406 -4.06 11.59 -9.68
CA ILE A 406 -4.82 11.09 -10.83
C ILE A 406 -3.88 10.81 -12.01
N ARG A 407 -2.93 11.71 -12.28
CA ARG A 407 -1.92 11.52 -13.32
C ARG A 407 -1.11 10.26 -13.09
N ARG A 408 -0.55 10.06 -11.87
CA ARG A 408 0.26 8.88 -11.52
C ARG A 408 -0.54 7.58 -11.61
N LEU A 409 -1.77 7.56 -11.10
CA LEU A 409 -2.65 6.39 -11.18
C LEU A 409 -2.91 5.95 -12.63
N ASN A 410 -3.14 6.90 -13.53
CA ASN A 410 -3.33 6.59 -14.95
C ASN A 410 -2.02 6.11 -15.62
N GLN A 411 -0.89 6.72 -15.27
CA GLN A 411 0.41 6.39 -15.85
C GLN A 411 0.92 5.01 -15.41
N GLU A 412 0.77 4.67 -14.13
CA GLU A 412 1.21 3.37 -13.59
C GLU A 412 0.31 2.20 -14.03
N ALA A 413 -0.89 2.49 -14.54
CA ALA A 413 -1.77 1.48 -15.12
C ALA A 413 -1.39 1.08 -16.56
N ILE A 414 -0.51 1.83 -17.25
CA ILE A 414 -0.10 1.53 -18.63
C ILE A 414 0.52 0.15 -18.68
N THR A 415 0.00 -0.70 -19.56
CA THR A 415 0.37 -2.12 -19.65
C THR A 415 0.93 -2.46 -21.02
N VAL A 416 2.15 -2.96 -21.09
CA VAL A 416 2.73 -3.50 -22.32
C VAL A 416 2.31 -4.95 -22.48
N LEU A 417 1.27 -5.18 -23.27
CA LEU A 417 0.66 -6.49 -23.44
C LEU A 417 1.51 -7.46 -24.28
N ARG A 418 2.31 -6.91 -25.17
CA ARG A 418 3.19 -7.66 -26.07
C ARG A 418 4.41 -6.82 -26.45
N ASN A 419 5.56 -7.47 -26.58
CA ASN A 419 6.79 -6.87 -27.09
C ASN A 419 7.65 -7.98 -27.73
N LYS A 420 7.31 -8.37 -28.98
CA LYS A 420 8.04 -9.41 -29.71
C LYS A 420 9.45 -8.92 -30.04
N ASN A 421 10.43 -9.80 -29.91
CA ASN A 421 11.82 -9.53 -30.25
C ASN A 421 12.39 -8.25 -29.61
N ASN A 422 11.82 -7.83 -28.46
CA ASN A 422 12.21 -6.61 -27.75
C ASN A 422 12.17 -5.37 -28.66
N VAL A 423 11.11 -5.22 -29.46
CA VAL A 423 10.89 -4.04 -30.31
C VAL A 423 10.85 -2.75 -29.48
N LEU A 424 10.36 -2.83 -28.23
CA LEU A 424 10.42 -1.75 -27.27
C LEU A 424 11.53 -2.01 -26.24
N PRO A 425 12.28 -1.00 -25.81
CA PRO A 425 12.25 0.40 -26.25
C PRO A 425 12.78 0.59 -27.68
N LEU A 426 12.21 1.57 -28.38
CA LEU A 426 12.64 1.92 -29.73
C LEU A 426 14.09 2.44 -29.72
N ASP A 427 14.85 2.17 -30.80
CA ASP A 427 16.17 2.75 -30.99
C ASP A 427 16.07 4.24 -31.38
N ALA A 428 17.10 5.01 -31.07
CA ALA A 428 17.12 6.45 -31.31
C ALA A 428 17.04 6.85 -32.82
N ASP A 429 17.27 5.92 -33.74
CA ASP A 429 17.19 6.20 -35.20
C ASP A 429 15.75 6.07 -35.71
N THR A 430 14.92 7.07 -35.41
CA THR A 430 13.47 7.08 -35.63
C THR A 430 13.03 7.74 -36.94
N ARG A 431 13.93 8.07 -37.81
CA ARG A 431 13.67 8.77 -39.11
C ARG A 431 12.69 8.05 -40.04
N GLU A 432 12.40 6.78 -39.74
CA GLU A 432 11.60 5.90 -40.63
C GLU A 432 10.35 5.38 -39.91
N VAL A 433 9.83 6.18 -38.99
CA VAL A 433 8.59 5.85 -38.25
C VAL A 433 7.42 6.64 -38.82
N ALA A 434 6.35 5.92 -39.19
CA ALA A 434 5.06 6.52 -39.52
C ALA A 434 4.09 6.37 -38.33
N VAL A 435 3.21 7.36 -38.13
CA VAL A 435 2.09 7.30 -37.20
C VAL A 435 0.80 7.11 -37.99
N LEU A 436 0.07 6.03 -37.72
CA LEU A 436 -1.29 5.83 -38.23
C LEU A 436 -2.28 6.22 -37.11
N ASN A 437 -2.92 7.38 -37.25
CA ASN A 437 -3.91 7.83 -36.29
C ASN A 437 -5.31 7.27 -36.61
N VAL A 438 -5.98 6.70 -35.58
CA VAL A 438 -7.33 6.12 -35.64
C VAL A 438 -8.18 6.82 -34.57
N GLY A 439 -8.81 7.91 -34.95
CA GLY A 439 -9.56 8.78 -34.05
C GLY A 439 -9.47 10.26 -34.47
N ASP A 440 -9.85 11.17 -33.60
CA ASP A 440 -9.73 12.60 -33.87
C ASP A 440 -8.23 13.01 -33.90
N ALA A 441 -7.84 13.75 -34.91
CA ALA A 441 -6.48 14.25 -35.05
C ALA A 441 -6.07 15.21 -33.90
N LYS A 442 -7.01 15.85 -33.24
CA LYS A 442 -6.75 16.72 -32.08
C LYS A 442 -6.42 15.92 -30.83
N GLU A 443 -7.07 14.77 -30.64
CA GLU A 443 -6.87 13.93 -29.45
C GLU A 443 -5.47 13.32 -29.34
N VAL A 444 -4.78 13.09 -30.45
CA VAL A 444 -3.44 12.47 -30.47
C VAL A 444 -2.29 13.48 -30.37
N GLN A 445 -2.60 14.79 -30.35
CA GLN A 445 -1.58 15.85 -30.35
C GLN A 445 -0.60 15.81 -29.18
N PRO A 446 -1.00 15.50 -27.93
CA PRO A 446 -0.04 15.39 -26.83
C PRO A 446 1.01 14.31 -27.08
N PHE A 447 0.60 13.14 -27.61
CA PHE A 447 1.51 12.08 -28.02
C PHE A 447 2.47 12.52 -29.13
N LEU A 448 1.95 13.14 -30.19
CA LEU A 448 2.76 13.59 -31.33
C LEU A 448 3.78 14.68 -30.95
N LYS A 449 3.41 15.57 -30.07
CA LYS A 449 4.31 16.61 -29.53
C LYS A 449 5.47 15.98 -28.75
N GLU A 450 5.19 15.04 -27.84
CA GLU A 450 6.22 14.34 -27.09
C GLU A 450 7.11 13.48 -28.01
N LEU A 451 6.51 12.76 -28.96
CA LEU A 451 7.21 11.97 -29.97
C LEU A 451 8.16 12.81 -30.81
N SER A 452 7.74 14.01 -31.21
CA SER A 452 8.59 14.95 -31.99
C SER A 452 9.86 15.33 -31.23
N GLY A 453 9.85 15.37 -29.92
CA GLY A 453 11.03 15.60 -29.08
C GLY A 453 12.10 14.54 -29.29
N TYR A 454 11.72 13.28 -29.39
CA TYR A 454 12.64 12.15 -29.63
C TYR A 454 13.20 12.15 -31.05
N ILE A 455 12.38 12.49 -32.05
CA ILE A 455 12.83 12.57 -33.45
C ILE A 455 13.83 13.69 -33.65
N ASN A 456 13.66 14.84 -33.00
CA ASN A 456 14.51 16.02 -33.11
C ASN A 456 15.88 15.88 -32.39
N SER A 457 15.93 15.11 -31.28
CA SER A 457 17.17 14.91 -30.54
C SER A 457 18.24 14.13 -31.31
N ALA A 458 17.85 13.43 -32.37
CA ALA A 458 18.76 12.73 -33.28
C ALA A 458 19.45 13.64 -34.34
N GLY A 459 19.34 14.97 -34.18
CA GLY A 459 20.02 15.95 -35.03
C GLY A 459 19.34 16.28 -36.38
N THR A 460 18.14 15.78 -36.62
CA THR A 460 17.32 16.10 -37.77
C THR A 460 16.04 16.79 -37.34
N LYS A 461 15.83 18.06 -37.77
CA LYS A 461 14.55 18.72 -37.58
C LYS A 461 13.48 18.03 -38.43
N GLY A 462 12.53 17.35 -37.82
CA GLY A 462 11.44 16.69 -38.51
C GLY A 462 10.26 16.41 -37.55
N SER A 463 9.06 16.42 -38.08
CA SER A 463 7.87 15.91 -37.39
C SER A 463 7.61 14.48 -37.88
N PRO A 464 7.03 13.60 -37.06
CA PRO A 464 6.64 12.27 -37.53
C PRO A 464 5.63 12.41 -38.70
N THR A 465 5.74 11.56 -39.69
CA THR A 465 4.72 11.48 -40.74
C THR A 465 3.48 10.86 -40.18
N VAL A 466 2.37 11.60 -40.21
CA VAL A 466 1.08 11.17 -39.65
C VAL A 466 0.09 10.87 -40.76
N PHE A 467 -0.40 9.65 -40.78
CA PHE A 467 -1.49 9.21 -41.67
C PHE A 467 -2.78 9.16 -40.85
N GLN A 468 -3.84 9.75 -41.39
CA GLN A 468 -5.18 9.73 -40.77
C GLN A 468 -6.03 8.63 -41.39
N LEU A 469 -6.38 7.59 -40.61
CA LEU A 469 -7.33 6.59 -41.07
C LEU A 469 -8.77 7.15 -40.99
N LYS A 470 -9.41 7.26 -42.15
CA LYS A 470 -10.82 7.71 -42.22
C LYS A 470 -11.78 6.53 -42.01
N LYS A 471 -12.98 6.84 -41.48
CA LYS A 471 -14.09 5.87 -41.34
C LYS A 471 -14.52 5.41 -42.73
N ASP A 472 -14.93 4.15 -42.85
CA ASP A 472 -15.51 3.54 -44.04
C ASP A 472 -14.71 3.78 -45.35
N LEU A 473 -13.36 3.77 -45.26
CA LEU A 473 -12.46 4.02 -46.35
C LEU A 473 -12.66 2.99 -47.49
N GLN A 474 -12.80 3.48 -48.73
CA GLN A 474 -12.99 2.63 -49.92
C GLN A 474 -11.76 1.76 -50.24
N SER A 475 -11.94 0.62 -50.90
CA SER A 475 -10.88 -0.37 -51.13
C SER A 475 -9.64 0.17 -51.80
N ALA A 476 -9.79 0.99 -52.85
CA ALA A 476 -8.65 1.62 -53.55
C ALA A 476 -7.84 2.55 -52.62
N ALA A 477 -8.54 3.36 -51.78
CA ALA A 477 -7.91 4.24 -50.81
C ALA A 477 -7.27 3.48 -49.66
N ARG A 478 -7.86 2.34 -49.22
CA ARG A 478 -7.21 1.44 -48.26
C ARG A 478 -5.89 0.87 -48.79
N LYS A 479 -5.89 0.43 -50.05
CA LYS A 479 -4.68 -0.07 -50.73
C LYS A 479 -3.61 1.01 -50.77
N LEU A 480 -3.96 2.21 -51.25
CA LEU A 480 -2.98 3.31 -51.33
C LEU A 480 -2.40 3.68 -49.97
N LEU A 481 -3.21 3.69 -48.92
CA LEU A 481 -2.73 3.95 -47.58
C LEU A 481 -1.76 2.85 -47.08
N ARG A 482 -2.07 1.57 -47.32
CA ARG A 482 -1.14 0.47 -46.98
C ARG A 482 0.16 0.55 -47.74
N ASP A 483 0.11 0.82 -49.06
CA ASP A 483 1.28 0.98 -49.89
C ASP A 483 2.16 2.17 -49.42
N SER A 484 1.53 3.25 -48.94
CA SER A 484 2.23 4.39 -48.35
C SER A 484 2.89 4.03 -46.99
N LEU A 485 2.20 3.27 -46.15
CA LEU A 485 2.71 2.84 -44.84
C LEU A 485 3.86 1.84 -44.99
N SER A 486 3.86 0.99 -46.00
CA SER A 486 4.91 -0.01 -46.26
C SER A 486 6.29 0.60 -46.62
N GLN A 487 6.33 1.90 -46.92
CA GLN A 487 7.58 2.63 -47.18
C GLN A 487 8.37 2.92 -45.88
N TYR A 488 7.76 2.74 -44.70
CA TYR A 488 8.39 3.03 -43.42
C TYR A 488 8.88 1.73 -42.76
N LYS A 489 9.95 1.84 -41.96
CA LYS A 489 10.48 0.68 -41.22
C LYS A 489 9.63 0.30 -40.02
N ARG A 490 8.79 1.23 -39.52
CA ARG A 490 7.93 1.00 -38.36
C ARG A 490 6.68 1.84 -38.40
N ILE A 491 5.59 1.28 -37.94
CA ILE A 491 4.31 1.97 -37.88
C ILE A 491 3.83 2.00 -36.42
N LEU A 492 3.55 3.21 -35.91
CA LEU A 492 2.89 3.43 -34.63
C LEU A 492 1.39 3.62 -34.87
N VAL A 493 0.58 2.66 -34.51
CA VAL A 493 -0.88 2.71 -34.68
C VAL A 493 -1.50 3.29 -33.41
N CYS A 494 -1.81 4.60 -33.43
CA CYS A 494 -2.41 5.32 -32.31
C CYS A 494 -3.95 5.23 -32.39
N VAL A 495 -4.58 4.60 -31.40
CA VAL A 495 -6.03 4.40 -31.36
C VAL A 495 -6.64 5.16 -30.19
N THR A 496 -7.39 6.25 -30.51
CA THR A 496 -8.19 7.02 -29.56
C THR A 496 -9.70 6.80 -29.75
N GLU A 497 -10.12 6.33 -30.93
CA GLU A 497 -11.52 6.07 -31.26
C GLU A 497 -12.08 4.81 -30.57
N HIS A 498 -13.17 4.94 -29.84
CA HIS A 498 -13.82 3.83 -29.13
C HIS A 498 -14.68 2.91 -30.02
N ARG A 499 -15.22 3.42 -31.13
CA ARG A 499 -16.03 2.67 -32.09
C ARG A 499 -15.21 2.29 -33.31
N LEU A 500 -14.60 1.12 -33.27
CA LEU A 500 -13.64 0.68 -34.28
C LEU A 500 -14.29 -0.11 -35.45
N ALA A 501 -15.59 -0.37 -35.39
CA ALA A 501 -16.31 -1.09 -36.46
C ALA A 501 -16.13 -0.45 -37.86
N PRO A 502 -16.20 0.88 -38.05
CA PRO A 502 -16.00 1.54 -39.37
C PRO A 502 -14.58 1.37 -39.94
N TYR A 503 -13.63 0.98 -39.12
CA TYR A 503 -12.21 0.80 -39.50
C TYR A 503 -11.83 -0.65 -39.72
N GLN A 504 -12.71 -1.61 -39.41
CA GLN A 504 -12.46 -3.04 -39.54
C GLN A 504 -12.03 -3.47 -40.97
N PRO A 505 -12.62 -2.95 -42.08
CA PRO A 505 -12.17 -3.33 -43.40
C PRO A 505 -10.70 -3.05 -43.66
N PHE A 506 -10.19 -1.91 -43.17
CA PHE A 506 -8.75 -1.60 -43.26
C PHE A 506 -7.91 -2.58 -42.45
N PHE A 507 -8.27 -2.83 -41.18
CA PHE A 507 -7.50 -3.71 -40.29
C PHE A 507 -7.60 -5.19 -40.69
N ALA A 508 -8.63 -5.60 -41.40
CA ALA A 508 -8.73 -6.94 -41.96
C ALA A 508 -7.73 -7.18 -43.12
N GLU A 509 -7.43 -6.12 -43.86
CA GLU A 509 -6.50 -6.14 -44.98
C GLU A 509 -5.08 -5.67 -44.61
N PHE A 510 -4.88 -5.06 -43.43
CA PHE A 510 -3.62 -4.54 -42.96
C PHE A 510 -2.70 -5.69 -42.54
N THR A 511 -1.79 -6.07 -43.44
CA THR A 511 -0.75 -7.06 -43.17
C THR A 511 0.40 -6.35 -42.47
N HIS A 512 1.05 -7.04 -41.51
CA HIS A 512 2.19 -6.50 -40.78
C HIS A 512 3.50 -6.86 -41.47
N ASP A 513 3.64 -6.49 -42.74
CA ASP A 513 4.89 -6.65 -43.51
C ASP A 513 5.97 -5.70 -42.95
N VAL A 514 5.55 -4.68 -42.20
CA VAL A 514 6.39 -3.74 -41.48
C VAL A 514 6.04 -3.85 -39.98
N PRO A 515 7.06 -3.85 -39.07
CA PRO A 515 6.82 -3.90 -37.64
C PRO A 515 5.80 -2.83 -37.17
N ALA A 516 4.70 -3.27 -36.57
CA ALA A 516 3.63 -2.40 -36.10
C ALA A 516 3.50 -2.43 -34.57
N VAL A 517 3.49 -1.23 -33.96
CA VAL A 517 3.29 -0.99 -32.52
C VAL A 517 1.92 -0.36 -32.31
N TYR A 518 1.04 -1.04 -31.61
CA TYR A 518 -0.29 -0.53 -31.30
C TYR A 518 -0.28 0.19 -29.95
N LEU A 519 -0.72 1.44 -29.96
CA LEU A 519 -0.87 2.32 -28.80
C LEU A 519 -2.34 2.56 -28.58
N LEU A 520 -2.91 1.88 -27.59
CA LEU A 520 -4.35 1.79 -27.38
C LEU A 520 -4.75 2.73 -26.23
N PHE A 521 -5.13 3.96 -26.57
CA PHE A 521 -5.63 4.98 -25.63
C PHE A 521 -7.14 4.80 -25.34
N ILE A 522 -7.59 3.57 -25.34
CA ILE A 522 -8.98 3.14 -25.21
C ILE A 522 -9.10 2.03 -24.16
N PRO A 523 -10.31 1.77 -23.62
CA PRO A 523 -10.54 0.60 -22.77
C PRO A 523 -10.19 -0.72 -23.48
N GLY A 524 -9.54 -1.64 -22.79
CA GLY A 524 -9.02 -2.89 -23.36
C GLY A 524 -10.01 -3.72 -24.18
N LYS A 525 -11.28 -3.81 -23.75
CA LYS A 525 -12.32 -4.54 -24.49
C LYS A 525 -12.55 -4.03 -25.92
N GLN A 526 -12.28 -2.76 -26.20
CA GLN A 526 -12.51 -2.16 -27.53
C GLN A 526 -11.55 -2.74 -28.59
N MET A 527 -10.35 -3.18 -28.21
CA MET A 527 -9.40 -3.79 -29.15
C MET A 527 -9.94 -5.07 -29.80
N LEU A 528 -10.94 -5.72 -29.21
CA LEU A 528 -11.56 -6.92 -29.78
C LEU A 528 -12.20 -6.64 -31.15
N GLN A 529 -12.57 -5.40 -31.43
CA GLN A 529 -13.11 -4.98 -32.74
C GLN A 529 -12.06 -5.03 -33.85
N ILE A 530 -10.77 -4.95 -33.50
CA ILE A 530 -9.62 -5.07 -34.42
C ILE A 530 -8.68 -6.21 -34.03
N ARG A 531 -9.24 -7.28 -33.49
CA ARG A 531 -8.54 -8.40 -32.88
C ARG A 531 -7.44 -9.01 -33.77
N ARG A 532 -7.72 -9.21 -35.09
CA ARG A 532 -6.75 -9.80 -36.02
C ARG A 532 -5.48 -8.97 -36.10
N ALA A 533 -5.63 -7.65 -36.25
CA ALA A 533 -4.52 -6.72 -36.36
C ALA A 533 -3.70 -6.67 -35.06
N VAL A 534 -4.37 -6.57 -33.91
CA VAL A 534 -3.71 -6.62 -32.60
C VAL A 534 -3.00 -7.96 -32.36
N SER A 535 -3.57 -9.09 -32.81
CA SER A 535 -2.93 -10.41 -32.68
C SER A 535 -1.63 -10.53 -33.48
N ALA A 536 -1.54 -9.84 -34.61
CA ALA A 536 -0.38 -9.85 -35.50
C ALA A 536 0.69 -8.83 -35.09
N ALA A 537 0.36 -7.83 -34.25
CA ALA A 537 1.24 -6.75 -33.85
C ALA A 537 2.56 -7.21 -33.19
N ASP A 538 3.66 -6.48 -33.44
CA ASP A 538 4.95 -6.75 -32.79
C ASP A 538 4.97 -6.26 -31.37
N ALA A 539 4.37 -5.11 -31.09
CA ALA A 539 4.14 -4.62 -29.73
C ALA A 539 2.73 -4.05 -29.55
N VAL A 540 2.19 -4.20 -28.36
CA VAL A 540 0.87 -3.69 -27.97
C VAL A 540 0.98 -3.02 -26.61
N VAL A 541 0.72 -1.73 -26.56
CA VAL A 541 0.68 -0.93 -25.33
C VAL A 541 -0.77 -0.51 -25.07
N LEU A 542 -1.34 -0.96 -23.98
CA LEU A 542 -2.66 -0.55 -23.52
C LEU A 542 -2.51 0.56 -22.49
N ALA A 543 -2.91 1.76 -22.89
CA ALA A 543 -2.81 2.97 -22.09
C ALA A 543 -4.11 3.30 -21.32
N HIS A 544 -5.22 2.60 -21.63
CA HIS A 544 -6.54 2.70 -21.00
C HIS A 544 -7.28 4.05 -21.17
N SER A 545 -6.58 5.14 -21.45
CA SER A 545 -7.11 6.50 -21.50
C SER A 545 -6.36 7.35 -22.49
N SER A 546 -7.05 8.35 -23.11
CA SER A 546 -6.47 9.33 -24.05
C SER A 546 -6.12 10.66 -23.40
N ILE A 547 -6.05 10.76 -22.07
CA ILE A 547 -5.63 12.02 -21.40
C ILE A 547 -4.18 12.34 -21.73
N ASP A 548 -3.86 13.64 -21.79
CA ASP A 548 -2.57 14.17 -22.26
C ASP A 548 -1.37 13.52 -21.55
N ASP A 549 -1.40 13.44 -20.23
CA ASP A 549 -0.32 12.88 -19.42
C ASP A 549 -0.05 11.39 -19.70
N VAL A 550 -1.09 10.61 -20.03
CA VAL A 550 -0.95 9.19 -20.40
C VAL A 550 -0.31 9.08 -21.80
N GLN A 551 -0.71 9.94 -22.72
CA GLN A 551 -0.15 9.97 -24.06
C GLN A 551 1.35 10.34 -24.04
N CYS A 552 1.71 11.38 -23.28
CA CYS A 552 3.12 11.78 -23.09
C CYS A 552 3.92 10.64 -22.40
N ARG A 553 3.37 10.02 -21.37
CA ARG A 553 4.04 8.87 -20.71
C ARG A 553 4.23 7.69 -21.64
N THR A 554 3.23 7.41 -22.50
CA THR A 554 3.32 6.34 -23.50
C THR A 554 4.47 6.59 -24.48
N ALA A 555 4.65 7.81 -24.97
CA ALA A 555 5.78 8.16 -25.82
C ALA A 555 7.12 7.94 -25.09
N LYS A 556 7.23 8.33 -23.82
CA LYS A 556 8.43 8.08 -22.99
C LYS A 556 8.72 6.59 -22.82
N ILE A 557 7.70 5.76 -22.62
CA ILE A 557 7.84 4.30 -22.53
C ILE A 557 8.37 3.73 -23.84
N LEU A 558 7.89 4.21 -24.99
CA LEU A 558 8.36 3.76 -26.30
C LEU A 558 9.87 3.94 -26.49
N TYR A 559 10.45 4.99 -25.94
CA TYR A 559 11.90 5.30 -26.07
C TYR A 559 12.72 4.87 -24.86
N GLY A 560 12.09 4.26 -23.85
CA GLY A 560 12.78 3.81 -22.66
C GLY A 560 13.16 4.94 -21.69
N ASP A 561 12.43 6.04 -21.70
CA ASP A 561 12.59 7.14 -20.74
C ASP A 561 11.59 7.06 -19.58
N ALA A 562 10.72 6.07 -19.62
CA ALA A 562 9.79 5.79 -18.55
C ALA A 562 9.58 4.30 -18.36
N THR A 563 9.28 3.91 -17.12
CA THR A 563 8.90 2.54 -16.77
C THR A 563 7.47 2.22 -17.22
N ALA A 564 7.21 0.96 -17.54
CA ALA A 564 5.89 0.37 -17.60
C ALA A 564 5.97 -1.01 -16.96
N ASP A 565 5.18 -1.26 -15.94
CA ASP A 565 5.11 -2.53 -15.22
C ASP A 565 3.67 -3.00 -14.98
N GLY A 566 2.69 -2.26 -15.50
CA GLY A 566 1.28 -2.58 -15.40
C GLY A 566 0.97 -4.02 -15.85
N ARG A 567 0.00 -4.65 -15.17
CA ARG A 567 -0.48 -6.00 -15.47
C ARG A 567 -1.99 -5.98 -15.66
N LEU A 568 -2.50 -6.69 -16.68
CA LEU A 568 -3.94 -6.78 -16.86
C LEU A 568 -4.64 -7.31 -15.60
N SER A 569 -5.60 -6.56 -15.12
CA SER A 569 -6.45 -6.95 -14.01
C SER A 569 -7.54 -7.95 -14.40
N ALA A 570 -7.93 -7.96 -15.67
CA ALA A 570 -8.91 -8.88 -16.23
C ALA A 570 -8.54 -9.29 -17.65
N SER A 571 -8.88 -10.50 -18.04
CA SER A 571 -8.63 -11.05 -19.37
C SER A 571 -9.40 -10.29 -20.45
N ILE A 572 -8.74 -10.09 -21.58
CA ILE A 572 -9.36 -9.53 -22.79
C ILE A 572 -9.70 -10.69 -23.72
N SER A 573 -10.81 -11.36 -23.44
CA SER A 573 -11.18 -12.61 -24.11
C SER A 573 -10.02 -13.62 -24.08
N ASN A 574 -9.82 -14.40 -25.13
CA ASN A 574 -8.64 -15.29 -25.28
C ASN A 574 -7.45 -14.59 -25.97
N LEU A 575 -7.45 -13.24 -26.07
CA LEU A 575 -6.37 -12.50 -26.71
C LEU A 575 -5.22 -12.22 -25.73
N PHE A 576 -5.56 -11.79 -24.53
CA PHE A 576 -4.62 -11.54 -23.43
C PHE A 576 -5.25 -11.98 -22.10
N ALA A 577 -4.58 -12.86 -21.38
CA ALA A 577 -5.03 -13.32 -20.07
C ALA A 577 -4.77 -12.27 -18.98
N THR A 578 -5.50 -12.35 -17.87
CA THR A 578 -5.19 -11.59 -16.65
C THR A 578 -3.74 -11.80 -16.24
N GLY A 579 -3.12 -10.79 -15.64
CA GLY A 579 -1.70 -10.80 -15.28
C GLY A 579 -0.74 -10.57 -16.47
N THR A 580 -1.23 -10.55 -17.72
CA THR A 580 -0.38 -10.22 -18.86
C THR A 580 0.15 -8.80 -18.74
N GLY A 581 1.45 -8.66 -18.92
CA GLY A 581 2.18 -7.40 -18.93
C GLY A 581 3.68 -7.68 -19.04
N GLN A 582 4.40 -6.86 -19.77
CA GLN A 582 5.87 -6.93 -19.88
C GLN A 582 6.47 -5.68 -19.27
N VAL A 583 7.54 -5.84 -18.51
CA VAL A 583 8.22 -4.71 -17.87
C VAL A 583 9.12 -4.01 -18.87
N ILE A 584 8.93 -2.71 -19.04
CA ILE A 584 9.89 -1.83 -19.71
C ILE A 584 10.65 -1.08 -18.63
N THR A 585 11.96 -1.27 -18.60
CA THR A 585 12.86 -0.52 -17.73
C THR A 585 13.50 0.61 -18.50
N PRO A 586 13.70 1.79 -17.90
CA PRO A 586 14.38 2.88 -18.57
C PRO A 586 15.80 2.51 -19.04
N LYS A 587 16.19 2.96 -20.23
CA LYS A 587 17.55 2.78 -20.79
C LYS A 587 18.60 3.53 -19.97
N THR A 588 18.23 4.66 -19.43
CA THR A 588 19.05 5.49 -18.53
C THR A 588 18.34 5.64 -17.19
N PRO A 589 19.07 5.75 -16.07
CA PRO A 589 18.46 6.15 -14.80
C PRO A 589 17.63 7.42 -15.02
N LEU A 590 16.39 7.42 -14.55
CA LEU A 590 15.50 8.56 -14.73
C LEU A 590 16.13 9.80 -14.06
N HIS A 591 16.68 10.70 -14.88
CA HIS A 591 17.06 12.03 -14.42
C HIS A 591 15.80 12.90 -14.35
N PHE A 592 15.32 13.11 -13.15
CA PHE A 592 14.24 14.05 -12.93
C PHE A 592 14.80 15.48 -13.01
N VAL A 593 14.19 16.33 -13.82
CA VAL A 593 14.51 17.74 -13.84
C VAL A 593 13.84 18.40 -12.64
N PRO A 594 14.60 18.87 -11.63
CA PRO A 594 14.02 19.36 -10.38
C PRO A 594 12.96 20.46 -10.59
N ASP A 595 13.17 21.34 -11.57
CA ASP A 595 12.28 22.46 -11.87
C ASP A 595 10.86 22.00 -12.30
N GLU A 596 10.75 20.86 -12.99
CA GLU A 596 9.44 20.25 -13.35
C GLU A 596 8.63 19.80 -12.12
N TYR A 597 9.31 19.60 -11.00
CA TYR A 597 8.72 19.19 -9.71
C TYR A 597 8.67 20.34 -8.71
N GLY A 598 8.83 21.59 -9.18
CA GLY A 598 8.78 22.78 -8.35
C GLY A 598 9.99 22.93 -7.42
N VAL A 599 11.10 22.30 -7.74
CA VAL A 599 12.38 22.44 -7.03
C VAL A 599 13.30 23.29 -7.91
N ASN A 600 13.68 24.48 -7.45
CA ASN A 600 14.58 25.33 -8.21
C ASN A 600 15.99 24.71 -8.26
N SER A 601 16.40 24.21 -9.43
CA SER A 601 17.69 23.53 -9.65
C SER A 601 18.89 24.42 -9.35
N ARG A 602 18.76 25.75 -9.53
CA ARG A 602 19.81 26.72 -9.19
C ARG A 602 20.10 26.77 -7.68
N LEU A 603 19.08 26.55 -6.84
CA LEU A 603 19.28 26.49 -5.39
C LEU A 603 20.01 25.21 -4.96
N LEU A 604 19.92 24.13 -5.75
CA LEU A 604 20.63 22.88 -5.46
C LEU A 604 22.15 23.05 -5.60
N THR A 605 22.64 24.02 -6.40
CA THR A 605 24.09 24.31 -6.51
C THR A 605 24.68 24.84 -5.21
N ARG A 606 23.85 25.48 -4.34
CA ARG A 606 24.29 25.91 -3.01
C ARG A 606 24.69 24.73 -2.11
N ILE A 607 24.08 23.56 -2.32
CA ILE A 607 24.47 22.32 -1.61
C ILE A 607 25.88 21.89 -2.02
N ASP A 608 26.22 21.99 -3.31
CA ASP A 608 27.59 21.72 -3.80
C ASP A 608 28.62 22.61 -3.10
N GLU A 609 28.32 23.89 -2.94
CA GLU A 609 29.18 24.87 -2.29
C GLU A 609 29.39 24.52 -0.82
N ILE A 610 28.29 24.28 -0.07
CA ILE A 610 28.35 23.91 1.38
C ILE A 610 29.14 22.61 1.56
N ALA A 611 28.91 21.60 0.72
CA ALA A 611 29.64 20.34 0.81
C ALA A 611 31.16 20.51 0.58
N LYS A 612 31.55 21.31 -0.41
CA LYS A 612 32.94 21.61 -0.72
C LYS A 612 33.59 22.49 0.38
N GLU A 613 32.86 23.45 0.94
CA GLU A 613 33.32 24.31 2.01
C GLU A 613 33.64 23.50 3.29
N GLY A 614 32.72 22.56 3.68
CA GLY A 614 32.96 21.67 4.82
C GLY A 614 34.19 20.78 4.67
N ILE A 615 34.46 20.29 3.46
CA ILE A 615 35.69 19.53 3.15
C ILE A 615 36.91 20.44 3.24
N LYS A 616 36.83 21.65 2.69
CA LYS A 616 37.92 22.63 2.72
C LYS A 616 38.26 23.08 4.13
N GLU A 617 37.25 23.27 5.00
CA GLU A 617 37.43 23.64 6.40
C GLU A 617 37.89 22.48 7.30
N GLY A 618 37.98 21.26 6.75
CA GLY A 618 38.41 20.10 7.52
C GLY A 618 37.32 19.53 8.43
N ALA A 619 36.04 19.79 8.18
CA ALA A 619 34.94 19.26 8.97
C ALA A 619 34.71 17.76 8.69
N TYR A 620 34.86 17.33 7.45
CA TYR A 620 34.79 15.94 7.01
C TYR A 620 35.59 15.74 5.71
N PRO A 621 36.14 14.54 5.46
CA PRO A 621 36.94 14.29 4.27
C PRO A 621 36.11 14.15 2.99
N GLY A 622 34.86 13.71 3.08
CA GLY A 622 33.93 13.56 1.99
C GLY A 622 32.52 13.27 2.48
N CYS A 623 31.55 13.34 1.58
CA CYS A 623 30.15 13.06 1.88
C CYS A 623 29.38 12.65 0.61
N GLN A 624 28.23 11.97 0.82
CA GLN A 624 27.21 11.73 -0.19
C GLN A 624 25.93 12.42 0.24
N ILE A 625 25.24 13.08 -0.69
CA ILE A 625 23.99 13.80 -0.43
C ILE A 625 22.96 13.37 -1.47
N VAL A 626 21.81 12.90 -0.97
CA VAL A 626 20.66 12.51 -1.80
C VAL A 626 19.44 13.30 -1.32
N ILE A 627 18.70 13.89 -2.26
CA ILE A 627 17.45 14.59 -1.96
C ILE A 627 16.36 13.97 -2.82
N LEU A 628 15.33 13.49 -2.16
CA LEU A 628 14.14 12.93 -2.81
C LEU A 628 12.95 13.88 -2.59
N LYS A 629 12.12 14.05 -3.62
CA LYS A 629 10.81 14.69 -3.52
C LYS A 629 9.78 13.81 -4.19
N ASP A 630 8.72 13.47 -3.46
CA ASP A 630 7.64 12.60 -3.95
C ASP A 630 8.16 11.24 -4.51
N GLY A 631 9.15 10.66 -3.80
CA GLY A 631 9.79 9.41 -4.21
C GLY A 631 10.78 9.51 -5.38
N LYS A 632 11.05 10.71 -5.89
CA LYS A 632 11.92 10.97 -7.04
C LYS A 632 13.23 11.61 -6.63
N GLU A 633 14.32 11.14 -7.23
CA GLU A 633 15.66 11.66 -6.98
C GLU A 633 15.83 13.03 -7.66
N MET A 634 15.88 14.09 -6.86
CA MET A 634 16.10 15.46 -7.33
C MET A 634 17.58 15.86 -7.31
N TYR A 635 18.35 15.20 -6.45
CA TYR A 635 19.76 15.49 -6.28
C TYR A 635 20.45 14.24 -5.72
N ASN A 636 21.58 13.86 -6.32
CA ASN A 636 22.42 12.75 -5.86
C ASN A 636 23.86 13.02 -6.25
N LYS A 637 24.68 13.48 -5.28
CA LYS A 637 26.09 13.78 -5.53
C LYS A 637 26.96 13.31 -4.38
N ALA A 638 28.20 12.99 -4.72
CA ALA A 638 29.26 12.63 -3.80
C ALA A 638 30.40 13.63 -3.92
N PHE A 639 31.06 13.93 -2.80
CA PHE A 639 32.13 14.92 -2.70
C PHE A 639 33.29 14.38 -1.86
N GLY A 640 34.53 14.75 -2.24
CA GLY A 640 35.73 14.45 -1.49
C GLY A 640 36.13 12.97 -1.52
N THR A 641 36.73 12.52 -0.45
CA THR A 641 37.36 11.20 -0.30
C THR A 641 36.92 10.51 0.99
N HIS A 642 37.09 9.19 1.07
CA HIS A 642 36.75 8.44 2.28
C HIS A 642 37.64 8.78 3.49
N THR A 643 38.89 9.19 3.24
CA THR A 643 39.86 9.56 4.26
C THR A 643 40.55 10.85 3.88
N TRP A 644 41.14 11.58 4.85
CA TRP A 644 41.93 12.77 4.58
C TRP A 644 43.15 12.40 3.72
N PRO A 645 43.52 13.22 2.71
CA PRO A 645 44.79 13.08 2.01
C PRO A 645 45.97 13.18 2.96
N GLY A 646 46.86 12.21 2.94
CA GLY A 646 48.03 12.19 3.82
C GLY A 646 47.75 11.74 5.27
N ALA A 647 46.51 11.40 5.63
CA ALA A 647 46.27 10.63 6.84
C ALA A 647 47.03 9.30 6.70
N SER A 648 48.07 9.11 7.49
CA SER A 648 48.71 7.83 7.65
C SER A 648 47.59 6.83 7.90
N ALA A 649 47.56 5.74 7.08
CA ALA A 649 46.57 4.68 7.24
C ALA A 649 46.69 4.15 8.66
N ASN A 650 45.98 4.75 9.59
CA ASN A 650 45.75 4.21 10.89
C ASN A 650 45.07 2.90 10.68
N ARG A 651 45.56 1.83 11.20
CA ARG A 651 45.34 0.39 10.96
C ARG A 651 43.91 -0.10 11.04
N LEU A 652 42.92 0.81 11.10
CA LEU A 652 41.49 0.52 10.98
C LEU A 652 41.02 0.33 9.52
N SER A 653 41.84 0.71 8.54
CA SER A 653 41.58 0.53 7.10
C SER A 653 42.74 -0.19 6.39
N ALA A 654 43.28 -1.24 6.97
CA ALA A 654 44.38 -2.02 6.43
C ALA A 654 44.08 -2.75 5.10
N SER A 655 42.91 -2.50 4.52
CA SER A 655 42.51 -3.01 3.20
C SER A 655 42.65 -1.99 2.06
N VAL A 656 43.05 -0.77 2.34
CA VAL A 656 43.29 0.23 1.30
C VAL A 656 44.78 0.22 0.94
N ILE A 657 45.08 0.24 -0.35
CA ILE A 657 46.42 0.41 -0.87
C ILE A 657 47.08 1.57 -0.10
N PRO A 658 48.22 1.37 0.60
CA PRO A 658 48.84 2.42 1.36
C PRO A 658 49.07 3.68 0.52
N GLY A 659 48.47 4.81 0.95
CA GLY A 659 48.64 6.12 0.26
C GLY A 659 47.54 6.45 -0.78
N ALA A 660 46.58 5.57 -1.09
CA ALA A 660 45.49 5.89 -2.00
C ALA A 660 44.25 6.40 -1.22
N THR A 661 43.86 7.63 -1.50
CA THR A 661 42.56 8.18 -1.06
C THR A 661 41.49 7.84 -2.11
N LEU A 662 40.53 6.98 -1.78
CA LEU A 662 39.41 6.66 -2.69
C LEU A 662 38.39 7.80 -2.65
N PRO A 663 37.90 8.27 -3.82
CA PRO A 663 36.82 9.24 -3.87
C PRO A 663 35.52 8.62 -3.37
N VAL A 664 34.68 9.42 -2.71
CA VAL A 664 33.32 9.02 -2.33
C VAL A 664 32.47 8.89 -3.57
N SER A 665 31.72 7.79 -3.66
CA SER A 665 30.83 7.47 -4.78
C SER A 665 29.36 7.55 -4.38
N PRO A 666 28.45 7.93 -5.29
CA PRO A 666 26.99 7.83 -5.05
C PRO A 666 26.51 6.42 -4.75
N THR A 667 27.32 5.41 -4.99
CA THR A 667 27.01 4.00 -4.75
C THR A 667 27.65 3.44 -3.47
N ASP A 668 28.29 4.27 -2.65
CA ASP A 668 28.88 3.80 -1.40
C ASP A 668 27.82 3.39 -0.38
N VAL A 669 28.21 2.51 0.52
CA VAL A 669 27.35 2.01 1.59
C VAL A 669 27.90 2.53 2.93
N TYR A 670 26.99 2.98 3.77
CA TYR A 670 27.31 3.62 5.05
C TYR A 670 26.75 2.84 6.22
N ASP A 671 27.47 2.86 7.35
CA ASP A 671 26.88 2.52 8.63
C ASP A 671 25.86 3.59 9.00
N LEU A 672 24.63 3.17 9.22
CA LEU A 672 23.51 4.07 9.53
C LEU A 672 23.51 4.54 10.99
N ALA A 673 24.37 3.97 11.85
CA ALA A 673 24.44 4.30 13.26
C ALA A 673 23.04 4.44 13.90
N SER A 674 22.70 5.55 14.52
CA SER A 674 21.38 5.76 15.15
C SER A 674 20.19 5.85 14.17
N LEU A 675 20.40 6.00 12.87
CA LEU A 675 19.31 5.86 11.89
C LEU A 675 18.75 4.43 11.87
N THR A 676 19.51 3.44 12.35
CA THR A 676 19.02 2.07 12.60
C THR A 676 17.74 2.05 13.43
N LYS A 677 17.60 3.00 14.37
CA LYS A 677 16.39 3.13 15.19
C LYS A 677 15.13 3.35 14.33
N THR A 678 15.23 4.16 13.30
CA THR A 678 14.12 4.53 12.42
C THR A 678 13.98 3.59 11.22
N THR A 679 15.10 3.16 10.63
CA THR A 679 15.11 2.33 9.42
C THR A 679 14.99 0.83 9.69
N ALA A 680 15.11 0.41 10.94
CA ALA A 680 15.02 -0.98 11.35
C ALA A 680 14.07 -1.17 12.54
N THR A 681 14.44 -0.75 13.75
CA THR A 681 13.68 -1.05 14.97
C THR A 681 12.25 -0.49 14.91
N LEU A 682 12.10 0.77 14.51
CA LEU A 682 10.78 1.39 14.37
C LEU A 682 9.93 0.67 13.31
N LEU A 683 10.51 0.31 12.16
CA LEU A 683 9.78 -0.44 11.12
C LEU A 683 9.29 -1.79 11.64
N ALA A 684 10.12 -2.50 12.39
CA ALA A 684 9.74 -3.78 12.98
C ALA A 684 8.59 -3.62 14.00
N VAL A 685 8.64 -2.59 14.85
CA VAL A 685 7.56 -2.26 15.79
C VAL A 685 6.28 -1.90 15.05
N MET A 686 6.36 -1.04 14.01
CA MET A 686 5.23 -0.67 13.16
C MET A 686 4.58 -1.90 12.52
N LYS A 687 5.39 -2.84 12.01
CA LYS A 687 4.88 -4.07 11.39
C LYS A 687 4.16 -4.97 12.40
N LEU A 688 4.69 -5.11 13.60
CA LEU A 688 4.03 -5.88 14.67
C LEU A 688 2.73 -5.21 15.14
N TYR A 689 2.73 -3.87 15.23
CA TYR A 689 1.53 -3.09 15.52
C TYR A 689 0.47 -3.29 14.43
N ASP A 690 0.86 -3.17 13.18
CA ASP A 690 0.02 -3.36 12.01
C ASP A 690 -0.62 -4.77 11.95
N LYS A 691 0.15 -5.79 12.34
CA LYS A 691 -0.33 -7.17 12.46
C LYS A 691 -1.19 -7.41 13.74
N GLY A 692 -1.47 -6.41 14.53
CA GLY A 692 -2.22 -6.54 15.80
C GLY A 692 -1.49 -7.37 16.87
N ARG A 693 -0.17 -7.55 16.73
CA ARG A 693 0.65 -8.35 17.66
C ARG A 693 1.29 -7.52 18.78
N LEU A 694 1.10 -6.21 18.76
CA LEU A 694 1.68 -5.25 19.68
C LEU A 694 0.79 -4.00 19.75
N ASN A 695 0.60 -3.41 20.94
CA ASN A 695 -0.02 -2.11 21.13
C ASN A 695 0.95 -1.11 21.75
N LEU A 696 0.77 0.17 21.46
CA LEU A 696 1.63 1.22 22.02
C LEU A 696 1.48 1.40 23.54
N THR A 697 0.35 0.97 24.10
CA THR A 697 0.03 1.01 25.53
C THR A 697 0.52 -0.22 26.28
N ASP A 698 0.98 -1.27 25.58
CA ASP A 698 1.46 -2.47 26.23
C ASP A 698 2.69 -2.18 27.07
N ARG A 699 2.79 -2.83 28.24
CA ARG A 699 3.99 -2.79 29.07
C ARG A 699 5.07 -3.65 28.46
N VAL A 700 6.28 -3.14 28.40
CA VAL A 700 7.44 -3.85 27.86
C VAL A 700 7.75 -5.11 28.70
N SER A 701 7.46 -5.07 29.99
CA SER A 701 7.62 -6.19 30.90
C SER A 701 6.69 -7.37 30.60
N ASP A 702 5.56 -7.15 29.91
CA ASP A 702 4.67 -8.23 29.46
C ASP A 702 5.32 -9.12 28.39
N TYR A 703 6.33 -8.60 27.69
CA TYR A 703 7.11 -9.28 26.64
C TYR A 703 8.53 -9.63 27.09
N LEU A 704 9.07 -8.90 28.06
CA LEU A 704 10.39 -9.09 28.62
C LEU A 704 10.26 -9.38 30.13
N PRO A 705 9.97 -10.64 30.55
CA PRO A 705 9.64 -11.00 31.93
C PRO A 705 10.70 -10.60 32.96
N TRP A 706 11.96 -10.49 32.54
CA TRP A 706 13.07 -10.05 33.42
C TRP A 706 12.96 -8.60 33.90
N LEU A 707 11.99 -7.82 33.41
CA LEU A 707 11.66 -6.47 33.87
C LEU A 707 10.52 -6.43 34.90
N GLN A 708 9.79 -7.53 35.13
CA GLN A 708 8.59 -7.57 35.97
C GLN A 708 8.83 -7.10 37.41
N ASP A 709 9.92 -7.53 38.02
CA ASP A 709 10.27 -7.23 39.42
C ASP A 709 11.21 -6.03 39.53
N THR A 710 11.17 -5.09 38.60
CA THR A 710 12.05 -3.93 38.56
C THR A 710 11.24 -2.63 38.54
N ASP A 711 11.90 -1.49 38.78
CA ASP A 711 11.31 -0.15 38.61
C ASP A 711 10.88 0.16 37.14
N LYS A 712 11.23 -0.74 36.22
CA LYS A 712 10.96 -0.60 34.78
C LYS A 712 9.68 -1.35 34.34
N LYS A 713 9.00 -2.04 35.25
CA LYS A 713 7.82 -2.87 34.94
C LYS A 713 6.69 -2.15 34.20
N ASP A 714 6.52 -0.85 34.47
CA ASP A 714 5.42 -0.05 33.92
C ASP A 714 5.83 0.82 32.71
N ILE A 715 7.01 0.56 32.13
CA ILE A 715 7.43 1.24 30.89
C ILE A 715 6.58 0.69 29.74
N THR A 716 5.95 1.60 28.98
CA THR A 716 5.18 1.25 27.80
C THR A 716 6.00 1.33 26.52
N VAL A 717 5.55 0.62 25.48
CA VAL A 717 6.14 0.68 24.13
C VAL A 717 6.19 2.14 23.63
N ARG A 718 5.09 2.89 23.82
CA ARG A 718 5.01 4.31 23.45
C ARG A 718 6.08 5.15 24.12
N GLN A 719 6.33 4.94 25.42
CA GLN A 719 7.36 5.70 26.16
C GLN A 719 8.78 5.41 25.67
N LEU A 720 9.07 4.17 25.24
CA LEU A 720 10.34 3.85 24.60
C LEU A 720 10.51 4.55 23.26
N LEU A 721 9.48 4.49 22.39
CA LEU A 721 9.51 5.14 21.07
C LEU A 721 9.65 6.65 21.15
N LEU A 722 9.04 7.28 22.14
CA LEU A 722 9.10 8.74 22.36
C LEU A 722 10.29 9.18 23.21
N HIS A 723 11.15 8.26 23.66
CA HIS A 723 12.26 8.55 24.57
C HIS A 723 11.82 9.17 25.90
N GLU A 724 10.64 8.77 26.40
CA GLU A 724 10.01 9.28 27.64
C GLU A 724 10.00 8.24 28.76
N SER A 725 10.81 7.20 28.65
CA SER A 725 10.81 6.05 29.59
C SER A 725 11.54 6.31 30.90
N GLY A 726 12.34 7.35 30.99
CA GLY A 726 13.23 7.62 32.13
C GLY A 726 14.56 6.83 32.09
N LEU A 727 14.78 6.02 31.06
CA LEU A 727 16.05 5.29 30.87
C LEU A 727 17.20 6.26 30.53
N PRO A 728 18.45 5.93 30.89
CA PRO A 728 19.61 6.76 30.53
C PRO A 728 19.83 6.77 29.01
N SER A 729 20.59 7.78 28.55
CA SER A 729 20.90 7.90 27.11
C SER A 729 21.74 6.72 26.61
N THR A 730 22.72 6.30 27.40
CA THR A 730 23.68 5.25 27.06
C THR A 730 24.12 4.50 28.32
N LEU A 731 24.38 3.20 28.16
CA LEU A 731 25.09 2.38 29.13
C LEU A 731 26.32 1.77 28.44
N LEU A 732 27.45 1.80 29.11
CA LEU A 732 28.72 1.36 28.55
C LEU A 732 28.87 -0.16 28.75
N PHE A 733 28.08 -0.95 28.06
CA PHE A 733 28.06 -2.41 28.24
C PHE A 733 29.38 -3.10 27.97
N TYR A 734 30.24 -2.53 27.11
CA TYR A 734 31.56 -3.09 26.82
C TYR A 734 32.47 -3.15 28.08
N LEU A 735 32.25 -2.30 29.08
CA LEU A 735 32.99 -2.36 30.33
C LEU A 735 32.75 -3.66 31.11
N GLU A 736 31.59 -4.29 30.89
CA GLU A 736 31.27 -5.58 31.47
C GLU A 736 32.00 -6.74 30.76
N ALA A 737 32.58 -6.48 29.59
CA ALA A 737 33.41 -7.47 28.88
C ALA A 737 34.89 -7.41 29.23
N ILE A 738 35.32 -6.34 29.90
CA ILE A 738 36.74 -6.06 30.16
C ILE A 738 37.10 -6.43 31.59
N ASP A 739 38.17 -7.19 31.72
CA ASP A 739 38.81 -7.44 33.00
C ASP A 739 39.55 -6.19 33.51
N LYS A 740 38.97 -5.54 34.52
CA LYS A 740 39.48 -4.25 35.08
C LYS A 740 40.81 -4.42 35.79
N GLU A 741 41.15 -5.65 36.22
CA GLU A 741 42.46 -5.94 36.89
C GLU A 741 43.57 -6.18 35.88
N SER A 742 43.25 -6.24 34.59
CA SER A 742 44.20 -6.52 33.51
C SER A 742 45.06 -5.33 33.10
N TYR A 743 44.73 -4.11 33.59
CA TYR A 743 45.43 -2.87 33.24
C TYR A 743 45.41 -1.89 34.43
N GLU A 744 46.45 -1.05 34.54
CA GLU A 744 46.51 0.02 35.56
C GLU A 744 45.92 1.34 35.04
N GLY A 745 45.25 2.06 35.92
CA GLY A 745 44.71 3.39 35.65
C GLY A 745 43.41 3.40 34.83
N THR A 746 43.31 4.23 33.82
CA THR A 746 42.12 4.39 32.96
C THR A 746 42.25 3.54 31.68
N LEU A 747 41.13 3.07 31.15
CA LEU A 747 41.12 2.35 29.87
C LEU A 747 41.36 3.32 28.70
N PHE A 748 40.86 4.53 28.77
CA PHE A 748 40.91 5.51 27.68
C PHE A 748 41.43 6.86 28.15
N LYS A 749 42.12 7.57 27.24
CA LYS A 749 42.53 8.99 27.37
C LYS A 749 42.29 9.77 26.08
N ALA A 750 42.15 11.08 26.23
CA ALA A 750 41.94 11.99 25.11
C ALA A 750 43.24 12.33 24.33
N LYS A 751 44.40 11.99 24.90
CA LYS A 751 45.72 12.14 24.30
C LYS A 751 46.56 10.91 24.53
N PRO A 752 47.48 10.56 23.62
CA PRO A 752 48.36 9.40 23.78
C PRO A 752 49.36 9.64 24.94
N ASP A 753 49.68 8.53 25.61
CA ASP A 753 50.81 8.44 26.55
C ASP A 753 51.43 7.02 26.47
N ALA A 754 52.43 6.76 27.32
CA ALA A 754 53.11 5.46 27.35
C ALA A 754 52.19 4.27 27.61
N ALA A 755 51.11 4.47 28.39
CA ALA A 755 50.11 3.44 28.69
C ALA A 755 48.94 3.41 27.66
N HIS A 756 48.63 4.52 27.02
CA HIS A 756 47.52 4.66 26.07
C HIS A 756 48.06 4.94 24.66
N SER A 757 48.64 3.92 24.05
CA SER A 757 49.33 4.04 22.74
C SER A 757 48.44 3.64 21.56
N ALA A 758 47.27 3.01 21.79
CA ALA A 758 46.38 2.54 20.74
C ALA A 758 45.26 3.55 20.48
N GLN A 759 45.30 4.24 19.34
CA GLN A 759 44.24 5.16 18.95
C GLN A 759 43.01 4.35 18.47
N ILE A 760 41.86 4.60 19.08
CA ILE A 760 40.56 3.94 18.76
C ILE A 760 39.47 4.93 18.33
N GLY A 761 39.76 6.20 18.29
CA GLY A 761 38.88 7.29 17.87
C GLY A 761 39.62 8.62 17.73
N VAL A 762 38.93 9.64 17.20
CA VAL A 762 39.55 10.94 16.84
C VAL A 762 40.30 11.60 18.04
N ARG A 763 39.77 11.46 19.25
CA ARG A 763 40.38 11.94 20.49
C ARG A 763 40.32 10.89 21.58
N THR A 764 40.55 9.61 21.21
CA THR A 764 40.42 8.52 22.17
C THR A 764 41.53 7.51 21.94
N TRP A 765 42.33 7.32 22.99
CA TRP A 765 43.48 6.41 23.02
C TRP A 765 43.24 5.37 24.08
N ALA A 766 43.38 4.09 23.75
CA ALA A 766 43.18 2.96 24.65
C ALA A 766 44.48 2.42 25.21
N ASN A 767 44.38 1.85 26.40
CA ASN A 767 45.44 1.03 26.98
C ASN A 767 45.46 -0.33 26.32
N PRO A 768 46.47 -0.72 25.52
CA PRO A 768 46.47 -1.99 24.77
C PRO A 768 46.70 -3.23 25.67
N LYS A 769 47.03 -3.04 26.96
CA LYS A 769 47.29 -4.13 27.91
C LYS A 769 46.00 -4.76 28.45
N PHE A 770 44.81 -4.15 28.26
CA PHE A 770 43.55 -4.70 28.73
C PHE A 770 43.32 -6.13 28.24
N LYS A 771 42.63 -6.94 29.04
CA LYS A 771 42.17 -8.29 28.66
C LYS A 771 40.63 -8.36 28.72
N PHE A 772 40.07 -9.23 27.96
CA PHE A 772 38.67 -9.61 28.16
C PHE A 772 38.54 -10.53 29.39
N GLN A 773 37.35 -10.49 30.00
CA GLN A 773 37.06 -11.42 31.09
C GLN A 773 37.32 -12.87 30.63
N LYS A 774 37.85 -13.68 31.51
CA LYS A 774 38.17 -15.10 31.21
C LYS A 774 36.92 -15.86 30.79
N GLY A 775 36.99 -16.58 29.68
CA GLY A 775 35.88 -17.36 29.15
C GLY A 775 34.78 -16.55 28.45
N LEU A 776 34.92 -15.22 28.29
CA LEU A 776 33.93 -14.38 27.62
C LEU A 776 34.04 -14.42 26.09
N THR A 777 35.24 -14.61 25.56
CA THR A 777 35.47 -14.52 24.09
C THR A 777 35.99 -15.85 23.52
N SER A 778 35.63 -16.14 22.26
CA SER A 778 36.18 -17.26 21.47
C SER A 778 36.46 -16.79 20.05
N LYS A 779 37.46 -17.38 19.41
CA LYS A 779 37.75 -17.21 17.99
C LYS A 779 36.86 -18.07 17.09
N VAL A 780 36.18 -19.04 17.67
CA VAL A 780 35.32 -19.99 16.97
C VAL A 780 33.91 -19.94 17.52
N ARG A 781 32.91 -20.00 16.65
CA ARG A 781 31.51 -20.13 17.02
C ARG A 781 31.25 -21.51 17.63
N THR A 782 30.66 -21.54 18.82
CA THR A 782 30.19 -22.77 19.47
C THR A 782 28.80 -22.57 20.03
N ALA A 783 28.19 -23.58 20.64
CA ALA A 783 26.88 -23.48 21.30
C ALA A 783 26.85 -22.45 22.45
N GLU A 784 27.97 -22.14 23.06
CA GLU A 784 28.11 -21.16 24.14
C GLU A 784 28.46 -19.75 23.58
N TYR A 785 29.28 -19.69 22.53
CA TYR A 785 29.80 -18.45 21.92
C TYR A 785 29.00 -18.18 20.65
N THR A 786 27.85 -17.57 20.82
CA THR A 786 26.86 -17.35 19.74
C THR A 786 26.77 -15.89 19.28
N LEU A 787 27.23 -14.94 20.06
CA LEU A 787 27.16 -13.50 19.77
C LEU A 787 28.41 -13.08 18.97
N GLN A 788 28.23 -12.88 17.66
CA GLN A 788 29.32 -12.46 16.79
C GLN A 788 29.63 -10.97 16.96
N VAL A 789 30.90 -10.64 17.19
CA VAL A 789 31.42 -9.27 17.35
C VAL A 789 32.23 -8.86 16.13
N SER A 790 32.99 -9.79 15.57
CA SER A 790 33.74 -9.60 14.31
C SER A 790 33.86 -10.95 13.59
N ASP A 791 34.51 -10.99 12.42
CA ASP A 791 34.67 -12.21 11.63
C ASP A 791 35.30 -13.38 12.41
N SER A 792 36.19 -13.04 13.36
CA SER A 792 36.92 -14.04 14.13
C SER A 792 36.77 -13.89 15.66
N LEU A 793 35.74 -13.17 16.12
CA LEU A 793 35.49 -12.98 17.54
C LEU A 793 34.01 -13.19 17.88
N TRP A 794 33.79 -14.06 18.86
CA TRP A 794 32.48 -14.42 19.38
C TRP A 794 32.43 -14.22 20.87
N LEU A 795 31.35 -13.62 21.40
CA LEU A 795 31.07 -13.53 22.82
C LEU A 795 30.22 -14.71 23.29
N ASN A 796 30.48 -15.08 24.54
CA ASN A 796 29.64 -16.05 25.25
C ASN A 796 28.23 -15.51 25.40
N ARG A 797 27.23 -16.34 25.22
CA ARG A 797 25.80 -15.99 25.37
C ARG A 797 25.46 -15.39 26.75
N SER A 798 26.23 -15.73 27.78
CA SER A 798 26.07 -15.16 29.13
C SER A 798 26.26 -13.66 29.19
N PHE A 799 26.91 -13.06 28.19
CA PHE A 799 27.02 -11.60 28.11
C PHE A 799 25.67 -10.89 28.01
N LYS A 800 24.65 -11.61 27.49
CA LYS A 800 23.28 -11.08 27.49
C LYS A 800 22.75 -10.82 28.91
N GLU A 801 23.11 -11.67 29.86
CA GLU A 801 22.70 -11.51 31.25
C GLU A 801 23.43 -10.33 31.90
N ALA A 802 24.73 -10.14 31.61
CA ALA A 802 25.50 -9.03 32.13
C ALA A 802 24.91 -7.67 31.73
N TYR A 803 24.53 -7.47 30.46
CA TYR A 803 23.93 -6.21 30.06
C TYR A 803 22.49 -6.05 30.55
N ARG A 804 21.71 -7.13 30.69
CA ARG A 804 20.39 -7.09 31.32
C ARG A 804 20.47 -6.65 32.76
N GLN A 805 21.36 -7.24 33.51
CA GLN A 805 21.63 -6.88 34.92
C GLN A 805 22.01 -5.41 35.04
N LYS A 806 22.86 -4.90 34.12
CA LYS A 806 23.22 -3.49 34.06
C LYS A 806 22.04 -2.57 33.83
N ILE A 807 21.10 -2.98 32.98
CA ILE A 807 19.85 -2.22 32.78
C ILE A 807 18.97 -2.27 34.05
N ILE A 808 18.85 -3.43 34.71
CA ILE A 808 18.06 -3.59 35.94
C ILE A 808 18.59 -2.68 37.04
N GLU A 809 19.89 -2.68 37.31
CA GLU A 809 20.54 -1.91 38.35
C GLU A 809 20.54 -0.40 38.15
N THR A 810 20.34 0.04 36.91
CA THR A 810 20.35 1.48 36.59
C THR A 810 19.01 2.10 36.94
N PRO A 811 18.90 3.04 37.88
CA PRO A 811 17.64 3.62 38.30
C PRO A 811 17.01 4.47 37.19
N LEU A 812 15.69 4.46 37.14
CA LEU A 812 14.95 5.35 36.24
C LEU A 812 15.06 6.78 36.69
N ARG A 813 15.09 7.69 35.75
CA ARG A 813 14.98 9.14 35.95
C ARG A 813 13.54 9.58 35.70
N ASP A 814 13.28 10.90 35.80
CA ASP A 814 11.98 11.47 35.43
C ASP A 814 11.59 11.13 33.98
N ARG A 815 10.32 10.84 33.80
CA ARG A 815 9.73 10.41 32.51
C ARG A 815 9.42 11.60 31.59
N ARG A 816 10.46 12.36 31.21
CA ARG A 816 10.42 13.38 30.15
C ARG A 816 11.31 12.96 29.00
N TYR A 817 11.13 13.63 27.85
CA TYR A 817 11.97 13.38 26.69
C TYR A 817 13.45 13.40 27.05
N ARG A 818 14.09 12.27 26.82
CA ARG A 818 15.54 12.09 26.90
C ARG A 818 15.94 10.98 25.94
N TYR A 819 16.63 11.37 24.87
CA TYR A 819 17.13 10.42 23.89
C TYR A 819 17.84 9.24 24.58
N SER A 820 17.39 8.02 24.28
CA SER A 820 17.89 6.78 24.89
C SER A 820 18.15 5.69 23.87
N CYS A 821 19.41 5.26 23.74
CA CYS A 821 19.76 4.05 23.03
C CYS A 821 19.27 2.80 23.77
N VAL A 822 19.29 2.82 25.09
CA VAL A 822 18.85 1.70 25.94
C VAL A 822 17.38 1.34 25.67
N GLY A 823 16.52 2.36 25.46
CA GLY A 823 15.11 2.13 25.12
C GLY A 823 14.94 1.38 23.82
N PHE A 824 15.76 1.63 22.82
CA PHE A 824 15.70 0.94 21.52
C PHE A 824 16.31 -0.47 21.56
N ILE A 825 17.25 -0.74 22.48
CA ILE A 825 17.71 -2.09 22.78
C ILE A 825 16.56 -2.94 23.39
N LEU A 826 15.75 -2.35 24.28
CA LEU A 826 14.56 -3.03 24.80
C LEU A 826 13.50 -3.27 23.71
N LEU A 827 13.28 -2.31 22.80
CA LEU A 827 12.37 -2.47 21.65
C LEU A 827 12.84 -3.58 20.72
N GLN A 828 14.15 -3.70 20.45
CA GLN A 828 14.68 -4.82 19.65
C GLN A 828 14.34 -6.16 20.31
N GLN A 829 14.63 -6.33 21.61
CA GLN A 829 14.35 -7.58 22.32
C GLN A 829 12.85 -7.90 22.35
N LEU A 830 12.01 -6.88 22.50
CA LEU A 830 10.56 -7.02 22.41
C LEU A 830 10.12 -7.51 21.02
N VAL A 831 10.68 -6.91 19.95
CA VAL A 831 10.43 -7.36 18.57
C VAL A 831 10.81 -8.82 18.40
N GLU A 832 12.00 -9.22 18.85
CA GLU A 832 12.47 -10.62 18.76
C GLU A 832 11.57 -11.58 19.55
N ALA A 833 11.15 -11.18 20.76
CA ALA A 833 10.22 -11.98 21.58
C ALA A 833 8.84 -12.17 20.90
N ARG A 834 8.34 -11.13 20.23
CA ARG A 834 7.04 -11.17 19.55
C ARG A 834 7.10 -11.79 18.17
N ALA A 835 8.20 -11.60 17.43
CA ALA A 835 8.42 -12.20 16.12
C ALA A 835 8.75 -13.69 16.20
N GLY A 836 9.39 -14.14 17.28
CA GLY A 836 9.91 -15.51 17.43
C GLY A 836 11.17 -15.75 16.59
N MET A 837 11.82 -14.69 16.12
CA MET A 837 13.06 -14.71 15.32
C MET A 837 13.89 -13.47 15.60
N SER A 838 15.17 -13.46 15.17
CA SER A 838 16.02 -12.28 15.31
C SER A 838 15.50 -11.10 14.47
N MET A 839 15.79 -9.87 14.91
CA MET A 839 15.27 -8.67 14.27
C MET A 839 15.79 -8.51 12.82
N ASP A 840 17.03 -8.88 12.53
CA ASP A 840 17.59 -8.88 11.17
C ASP A 840 16.83 -9.83 10.24
N ALA A 841 16.53 -11.06 10.69
CA ALA A 841 15.72 -12.01 9.92
C ALA A 841 14.29 -11.53 9.73
N PHE A 842 13.69 -10.89 10.75
CA PHE A 842 12.36 -10.31 10.65
C PHE A 842 12.29 -9.17 9.64
N LEU A 843 13.28 -8.28 9.65
CA LEU A 843 13.35 -7.15 8.72
C LEU A 843 13.62 -7.60 7.28
N GLU A 844 14.50 -8.59 7.11
CA GLU A 844 14.74 -9.20 5.80
C GLU A 844 13.45 -9.78 5.22
N GLN A 845 12.73 -10.56 6.01
CA GLN A 845 11.49 -11.21 5.59
C GLN A 845 10.36 -10.22 5.31
N GLU A 846 10.18 -9.20 6.16
CA GLU A 846 8.99 -8.34 6.14
C GLU A 846 9.17 -7.05 5.31
N PHE A 847 10.42 -6.62 5.08
CA PHE A 847 10.72 -5.36 4.40
C PHE A 847 11.78 -5.50 3.33
N TYR A 848 13.02 -5.94 3.66
CA TYR A 848 14.14 -5.75 2.76
C TYR A 848 14.05 -6.63 1.52
N ALA A 849 13.75 -7.93 1.66
CA ALA A 849 13.55 -8.83 0.53
C ALA A 849 12.30 -8.47 -0.31
N PRO A 850 11.10 -8.21 0.30
CA PRO A 850 9.93 -7.77 -0.48
C PRO A 850 10.13 -6.46 -1.24
N MET A 851 10.93 -5.54 -0.70
CA MET A 851 11.26 -4.25 -1.32
C MET A 851 12.44 -4.35 -2.32
N GLY A 852 13.07 -5.52 -2.44
CA GLY A 852 14.24 -5.72 -3.31
C GLY A 852 15.50 -4.98 -2.84
N LEU A 853 15.62 -4.66 -1.55
CA LEU A 853 16.75 -3.93 -0.98
C LEU A 853 17.96 -4.85 -0.77
N LYS A 854 18.80 -4.96 -1.79
CA LYS A 854 20.00 -5.85 -1.76
C LYS A 854 21.21 -5.27 -1.05
N ARG A 855 21.17 -3.98 -0.70
CA ARG A 855 22.32 -3.24 -0.12
C ARG A 855 21.99 -2.64 1.24
N THR A 856 20.85 -2.98 1.83
CA THR A 856 20.43 -2.58 3.18
C THR A 856 20.32 -3.85 4.02
N GLY A 857 20.94 -3.90 5.16
CA GLY A 857 20.90 -5.07 6.03
C GLY A 857 21.87 -4.98 7.20
N TYR A 858 21.87 -6.05 7.98
CA TYR A 858 22.77 -6.26 9.12
C TYR A 858 23.98 -7.09 8.70
N LEU A 859 25.05 -7.02 9.47
CA LEU A 859 26.25 -7.84 9.30
C LEU A 859 26.81 -7.76 7.86
N PRO A 860 27.16 -6.59 7.36
CA PRO A 860 27.53 -6.35 5.97
C PRO A 860 28.70 -7.24 5.50
N LEU A 861 29.57 -7.69 6.41
CA LEU A 861 30.68 -8.59 6.12
C LEU A 861 30.24 -9.98 5.66
N ARG A 862 29.06 -10.46 6.10
CA ARG A 862 28.50 -11.75 5.64
C ARG A 862 27.97 -11.68 4.20
N GLY A 863 27.45 -10.52 3.78
CA GLY A 863 26.93 -10.32 2.43
C GLY A 863 28.01 -10.10 1.36
N ALA A 864 29.16 -9.56 1.75
CA ALA A 864 30.25 -9.25 0.81
C ALA A 864 30.89 -10.51 0.18
N ALA A 865 30.90 -11.64 0.89
CA ALA A 865 31.42 -12.91 0.40
C ALA A 865 30.59 -13.51 -0.76
N THR A 866 29.33 -13.10 -0.90
CA THR A 866 28.38 -13.66 -1.91
C THR A 866 28.10 -12.73 -3.09
N ALA A 867 28.42 -11.42 -3.01
CA ALA A 867 27.90 -10.44 -3.94
C ALA A 867 28.91 -9.83 -4.94
N GLY A 868 30.21 -10.12 -4.85
CA GLY A 868 31.22 -9.58 -5.78
C GLY A 868 31.26 -8.05 -5.92
N THR A 869 30.75 -7.31 -4.92
CA THR A 869 30.55 -5.87 -4.96
C THR A 869 31.63 -5.09 -4.21
N ALA A 870 31.69 -3.79 -4.42
CA ALA A 870 32.69 -2.83 -3.92
C ALA A 870 32.98 -2.85 -2.39
N TYR A 871 32.21 -3.61 -1.59
CA TYR A 871 32.59 -4.00 -0.23
C TYR A 871 33.92 -4.74 -0.16
N ALA A 872 34.29 -5.45 -1.21
CA ALA A 872 35.58 -6.13 -1.32
C ALA A 872 36.76 -5.16 -1.15
N GLY A 873 36.61 -3.90 -1.58
CA GLY A 873 37.65 -2.87 -1.45
C GLY A 873 37.88 -2.39 0.01
N ILE A 874 36.85 -2.47 0.86
CA ILE A 874 36.92 -2.05 2.26
C ILE A 874 37.30 -3.22 3.17
N VAL A 875 37.04 -4.44 2.78
CA VAL A 875 37.14 -5.64 3.62
C VAL A 875 38.18 -6.65 3.17
N SER A 876 38.62 -6.63 1.89
CA SER A 876 39.50 -7.66 1.33
C SER A 876 41.00 -7.51 1.63
N GLY A 877 41.36 -6.65 2.54
CA GLY A 877 42.77 -6.27 2.80
C GLY A 877 43.50 -6.99 3.90
N SER A 878 42.89 -7.75 4.77
CA SER A 878 43.65 -8.54 5.75
C SER A 878 42.92 -9.75 6.31
N HIS A 879 43.44 -10.93 6.05
CA HIS A 879 43.23 -12.12 6.87
C HIS A 879 44.03 -12.08 8.20
N ALA A 880 44.52 -10.92 8.61
CA ALA A 880 45.15 -10.76 9.91
C ALA A 880 44.07 -10.58 11.00
N PRO A 881 44.17 -11.31 12.11
CA PRO A 881 43.24 -11.14 13.21
C PRO A 881 43.29 -9.70 13.70
N LEU A 882 42.09 -9.08 13.90
CA LEU A 882 41.97 -7.74 14.46
C LEU A 882 42.80 -7.63 15.74
N SER A 883 43.56 -6.54 15.86
CA SER A 883 44.27 -6.25 17.10
C SER A 883 43.26 -5.94 18.22
N LYS A 884 43.67 -6.07 19.48
CA LYS A 884 42.80 -5.74 20.62
C LYS A 884 42.26 -4.30 20.53
N ALA A 885 43.02 -3.36 19.97
CA ALA A 885 42.61 -1.97 19.79
C ALA A 885 41.49 -1.79 18.76
N GLU A 886 41.40 -2.68 17.76
CA GLU A 886 40.37 -2.70 16.72
C GLU A 886 39.07 -3.36 17.18
N ILE A 887 39.15 -4.26 18.20
CA ILE A 887 38.00 -4.93 18.79
C ILE A 887 37.18 -4.00 19.70
N ILE A 888 37.81 -3.04 20.36
CA ILE A 888 37.13 -2.08 21.26
C ILE A 888 36.07 -1.25 20.50
N PRO A 889 36.36 -0.64 19.34
CA PRO A 889 35.32 -0.03 18.53
C PRO A 889 34.19 -0.99 18.16
N CYS A 890 34.50 -2.22 17.78
CA CYS A 890 33.47 -3.24 17.51
C CYS A 890 32.58 -3.50 18.74
N LEU A 891 33.14 -3.57 19.95
CA LEU A 891 32.37 -3.71 21.20
C LEU A 891 31.62 -2.44 21.59
N LEU A 892 32.11 -1.27 21.21
CA LEU A 892 31.43 0.01 21.41
C LEU A 892 30.22 0.18 20.52
N TYR A 893 30.27 -0.32 19.27
CA TYR A 893 29.24 -0.18 18.24
C TYR A 893 28.37 -1.43 18.10
N THR A 894 28.77 -2.57 18.61
CA THR A 894 27.97 -3.82 18.65
C THR A 894 27.10 -3.96 19.89
N SER A 895 26.90 -2.89 20.67
CA SER A 895 25.70 -2.93 21.49
C SER A 895 24.53 -3.13 20.53
N PRO A 896 23.64 -4.10 20.75
CA PRO A 896 22.57 -4.44 19.79
C PRO A 896 21.64 -3.24 19.66
N SER A 897 21.82 -2.44 18.66
CA SER A 897 20.97 -1.30 18.31
C SER A 897 20.34 -1.51 16.94
#